data_ed152ee706b2134fb7382aaa19542571
#
_entry.id   ed152ee706b2134fb7382aaa19542571
#
_cell.length_a   1.000
_cell.length_b   1.000
_cell.length_c   1.000
_cell.angle_alpha   90.00
_cell.angle_beta   90.00
_cell.angle_gamma   90.00
#
_symmetry.space_group_name_H-M   'P 1'
#
loop_
_entity.id
_entity.type
_entity.pdbx_description
1 polymer ?
#
loop_
_entity_poly.entity_id
_entity_poly.type
_entity_poly.pdbx_seq_one_letter_code
_entity_poly.pdbx_strand_id
1 'polypeptide(L)'
;MNKKKISIALILFLLFITSNVFAENQLLFQEPIAPGVVRYKYKVKKNKRSAETNVIKVDLNNPHVKINTVAGGGTYTNKATVSQMANRTNAVALVNGDFFTMKLQGAPLGPSVINGEIKSSPAVLTDLWSFGIDSNNKAFIDLTKFAGSVTAPNGKSFPIDGLNKTIYWYQPSKEYSHQSKIQMYDSFWTSKTRGDKTTGELLLSENDVVEQISYRKNLDMAVPKGKKILQFSENAEKFMQDNVKVGDKLTVRTNIEPNRNWKMMIGGHAILVENGAIKKYTKDIKSIDGVRARTAVGISRDGKTVYIVTAEGRTKRSSGLTISELAQFMLDLGVDKAMNLDGGGSTAMAVRNLGDLNRTRATNPERNGAERRVVNGLGVYNTSKNTGLIADGKFESDVDTIVGEQLNLKLKSAWDEFLNPIDIKGRTYTLTESSNGANILNGQTYLPMTPGKFVVNLKADKGDGFNKEINVADPSSYTNLKLSTKNNIIKRGSEIKVDATGEYKGRKIKISPRVLKLNFEDLNAEVNPNNFNIKINDYGKNPKITLKFGDKIASLPLYDENTRLIKMKINDLNYTVNGEKKKMDAKPFIANSRTLVPLRFIVEAIGGDVQWDGDKRVVTVNSHGRELLLPIDSKKITVNGKEIAIDQAAIIKGDRTYVPIRFIAENLEMNVNYIHESREIEISYFEDKKELDNKEPNEKTEVNNSINENINSKNNKNLNNKSNENNKNNELSNNNLETNNNSSNTNDNNKNLLN
;
A
#
# COMPACT_ATOMS: atom_id res chain seq x y z
N MET A 1 -26.34 45.39 3.90
CA MET A 1 -26.67 44.07 3.31
C MET A 1 -25.63 43.07 3.78
N ASN A 2 -26.02 42.24 4.73
CA ASN A 2 -25.16 41.25 5.38
C ASN A 2 -24.90 40.07 4.46
N LYS A 3 -23.66 39.92 3.98
CA LYS A 3 -23.24 38.67 3.36
C LYS A 3 -23.07 37.61 4.46
N LYS A 4 -24.03 36.70 4.60
CA LYS A 4 -23.89 35.49 5.41
C LYS A 4 -22.71 34.69 4.85
N LYS A 5 -21.61 34.62 5.58
CA LYS A 5 -20.56 33.62 5.40
C LYS A 5 -21.18 32.27 5.71
N ILE A 6 -21.42 31.48 4.69
CA ILE A 6 -21.74 30.06 4.85
C ILE A 6 -20.41 29.38 5.21
N SER A 7 -20.17 29.23 6.50
CA SER A 7 -19.18 28.27 6.99
C SER A 7 -19.65 26.89 6.58
N ILE A 8 -18.96 26.29 5.62
CA ILE A 8 -19.06 24.88 5.37
C ILE A 8 -18.35 24.19 6.55
N ALA A 9 -19.10 24.05 7.65
CA ALA A 9 -18.74 23.10 8.69
C ALA A 9 -18.75 21.73 8.00
N LEU A 10 -17.60 21.12 7.88
CA LEU A 10 -17.46 19.69 7.58
C LEU A 10 -18.23 18.98 8.70
N ILE A 11 -19.50 18.63 8.44
CA ILE A 11 -20.28 17.78 9.33
C ILE A 11 -19.59 16.42 9.27
N LEU A 12 -18.65 16.21 10.18
CA LEU A 12 -18.29 14.90 10.66
C LEU A 12 -19.57 14.32 11.29
N PHE A 13 -20.39 13.71 10.47
CA PHE A 13 -21.48 12.87 10.94
C PHE A 13 -20.83 11.63 11.56
N LEU A 14 -20.46 11.75 12.83
CA LEU A 14 -20.24 10.63 13.72
C LEU A 14 -21.59 9.91 13.86
N LEU A 15 -21.93 9.10 12.89
CA LEU A 15 -22.85 8.00 13.09
C LEU A 15 -22.13 7.00 14.01
N PHE A 16 -22.37 7.14 15.31
CA PHE A 16 -22.32 6.03 16.23
C PHE A 16 -23.32 4.98 15.72
N ILE A 17 -22.87 4.13 14.80
CA ILE A 17 -23.54 2.88 14.51
C ILE A 17 -23.24 2.00 15.71
N THR A 18 -24.29 1.75 16.50
CA THR A 18 -24.33 0.75 17.57
C THR A 18 -23.56 -0.49 17.12
N SER A 19 -22.46 -0.74 17.84
CA SER A 19 -21.62 -1.90 17.69
C SER A 19 -22.37 -3.15 18.16
N ASN A 20 -23.08 -3.76 17.25
CA ASN A 20 -23.41 -5.19 17.34
C ASN A 20 -23.67 -5.70 15.93
N VAL A 21 -22.87 -6.65 15.50
CA VAL A 21 -23.04 -7.63 14.42
C VAL A 21 -22.02 -7.64 13.27
N PHE A 22 -21.03 -6.78 13.08
CA PHE A 22 -20.13 -6.97 11.93
C PHE A 22 -18.66 -7.15 12.28
N ALA A 23 -18.34 -8.20 13.04
CA ALA A 23 -16.94 -8.63 13.26
C ALA A 23 -16.22 -9.09 11.96
N GLU A 24 -16.95 -9.29 10.84
CA GLU A 24 -16.41 -9.79 9.57
C GLU A 24 -15.91 -8.69 8.62
N ASN A 25 -16.54 -7.49 8.63
CA ASN A 25 -16.26 -6.40 7.69
C ASN A 25 -15.57 -5.23 8.40
N GLN A 26 -14.25 -5.30 8.54
CA GLN A 26 -13.47 -4.25 9.18
C GLN A 26 -13.25 -3.08 8.22
N LEU A 27 -13.79 -1.89 8.53
CA LEU A 27 -13.46 -0.65 7.83
C LEU A 27 -12.01 -0.27 8.13
N LEU A 28 -11.19 -0.10 7.09
CA LEU A 28 -9.79 0.31 7.21
C LEU A 28 -9.61 1.82 7.04
N PHE A 29 -10.35 2.40 6.08
CA PHE A 29 -10.38 3.85 5.91
C PHE A 29 -11.57 4.30 5.06
N GLN A 30 -11.89 5.61 5.14
CA GLN A 30 -12.84 6.28 4.26
C GLN A 30 -12.32 7.67 3.89
N GLU A 31 -12.59 8.12 2.67
CA GLU A 31 -12.17 9.41 2.17
C GLU A 31 -13.15 9.93 1.10
N PRO A 32 -13.64 11.18 1.18
CA PRO A 32 -14.35 11.81 0.06
C PRO A 32 -13.34 12.05 -1.07
N ILE A 33 -13.70 11.73 -2.31
CA ILE A 33 -12.84 11.88 -3.49
C ILE A 33 -13.41 12.81 -4.56
N ALA A 34 -14.71 13.14 -4.44
CA ALA A 34 -15.41 14.14 -5.20
C ALA A 34 -16.71 14.50 -4.46
N PRO A 35 -17.40 15.61 -4.80
CA PRO A 35 -18.73 15.92 -4.23
C PRO A 35 -19.68 14.73 -4.42
N GLY A 36 -20.28 14.25 -3.34
CA GLY A 36 -21.18 13.09 -3.37
C GLY A 36 -20.51 11.75 -3.65
N VAL A 37 -19.17 11.66 -3.65
CA VAL A 37 -18.43 10.41 -3.89
C VAL A 37 -17.46 10.14 -2.74
N VAL A 38 -17.65 8.99 -2.07
CA VAL A 38 -16.81 8.56 -0.96
C VAL A 38 -16.19 7.20 -1.29
N ARG A 39 -14.89 7.10 -1.08
CA ARG A 39 -14.16 5.84 -1.14
C ARG A 39 -14.06 5.24 0.24
N TYR A 40 -14.31 3.93 0.32
CA TYR A 40 -14.07 3.11 1.50
C TYR A 40 -13.12 1.97 1.15
N LYS A 41 -12.34 1.54 2.13
CA LYS A 41 -11.57 0.30 2.06
C LYS A 41 -11.91 -0.57 3.26
N TYR A 42 -12.27 -1.83 2.99
CA TYR A 42 -12.60 -2.83 4.00
C TYR A 42 -11.62 -3.99 3.95
N LYS A 43 -11.46 -4.64 5.10
CA LYS A 43 -10.93 -6.00 5.21
C LYS A 43 -12.10 -6.91 5.57
N VAL A 44 -12.57 -7.67 4.59
CA VAL A 44 -13.63 -8.66 4.75
C VAL A 44 -13.00 -9.95 5.25
N LYS A 45 -13.38 -10.41 6.45
CA LYS A 45 -12.87 -11.64 7.07
C LYS A 45 -13.89 -12.76 6.87
N LYS A 46 -13.45 -13.94 6.41
CA LYS A 46 -14.27 -15.14 6.22
C LYS A 46 -13.48 -16.37 6.69
N ASN A 47 -13.79 -16.88 7.88
CA ASN A 47 -13.07 -18.00 8.50
C ASN A 47 -11.54 -17.71 8.55
N LYS A 48 -10.74 -18.58 7.91
CA LYS A 48 -9.27 -18.45 7.84
C LYS A 48 -8.79 -17.55 6.69
N ARG A 49 -9.69 -16.86 5.97
CA ARG A 49 -9.40 -16.05 4.78
C ARG A 49 -9.76 -14.58 4.99
N SER A 50 -9.18 -13.71 4.22
CA SER A 50 -9.63 -12.31 4.13
C SER A 50 -9.51 -11.77 2.71
N ALA A 51 -10.33 -10.78 2.39
CA ALA A 51 -10.29 -10.03 1.15
C ALA A 51 -10.19 -8.52 1.43
N GLU A 52 -9.21 -7.86 0.80
CA GLU A 52 -9.18 -6.39 0.74
C GLU A 52 -10.21 -5.94 -0.30
N THR A 53 -11.15 -5.09 0.12
CA THR A 53 -12.29 -4.69 -0.69
C THR A 53 -12.39 -3.18 -0.73
N ASN A 54 -12.42 -2.60 -1.94
CA ASN A 54 -12.64 -1.18 -2.16
C ASN A 54 -14.09 -0.94 -2.56
N VAL A 55 -14.69 0.11 -2.03
CA VAL A 55 -16.06 0.55 -2.31
C VAL A 55 -16.04 2.02 -2.70
N ILE A 56 -16.69 2.36 -3.81
CA ILE A 56 -17.02 3.73 -4.19
C ILE A 56 -18.51 3.91 -3.99
N LYS A 57 -18.90 4.71 -3.01
CA LYS A 57 -20.29 5.12 -2.78
C LYS A 57 -20.56 6.44 -3.49
N VAL A 58 -21.58 6.48 -4.31
CA VAL A 58 -21.93 7.62 -5.16
C VAL A 58 -23.36 8.06 -4.86
N ASP A 59 -23.55 9.33 -4.54
CA ASP A 59 -24.86 9.97 -4.37
C ASP A 59 -25.27 10.68 -5.67
N LEU A 60 -26.25 10.12 -6.37
CA LEU A 60 -26.78 10.66 -7.62
C LEU A 60 -27.66 11.91 -7.45
N ASN A 61 -28.00 12.30 -6.22
CA ASN A 61 -28.64 13.60 -5.95
C ASN A 61 -27.66 14.76 -6.04
N ASN A 62 -26.36 14.50 -5.93
CA ASN A 62 -25.35 15.54 -6.07
C ASN A 62 -25.22 15.98 -7.54
N PRO A 63 -25.42 17.27 -7.87
CA PRO A 63 -25.39 17.76 -9.26
C PRO A 63 -24.01 17.68 -9.92
N HIS A 64 -22.94 17.54 -9.13
CA HIS A 64 -21.58 17.46 -9.62
C HIS A 64 -21.08 16.03 -9.86
N VAL A 65 -21.99 15.04 -9.81
CA VAL A 65 -21.64 13.63 -10.01
C VAL A 65 -22.20 13.13 -11.33
N LYS A 66 -21.37 12.38 -12.07
CA LYS A 66 -21.78 11.61 -13.25
C LYS A 66 -21.19 10.21 -13.18
N ILE A 67 -21.98 9.20 -13.50
CA ILE A 67 -21.51 7.85 -13.81
C ILE A 67 -21.70 7.61 -15.31
N ASN A 68 -20.72 6.96 -15.95
CA ASN A 68 -20.84 6.62 -17.36
C ASN A 68 -20.06 5.33 -17.70
N THR A 69 -20.52 4.67 -18.75
CA THR A 69 -19.77 3.56 -19.37
C THR A 69 -18.62 4.11 -20.19
N VAL A 70 -17.48 3.44 -20.12
CA VAL A 70 -16.25 3.80 -20.85
C VAL A 70 -15.84 2.64 -21.73
N ALA A 71 -15.77 2.84 -23.06
CA ALA A 71 -15.22 1.84 -23.97
C ALA A 71 -13.68 1.79 -23.86
N GLY A 72 -13.08 0.63 -23.95
CA GLY A 72 -11.66 0.33 -23.76
C GLY A 72 -10.71 1.41 -24.27
N GLY A 73 -10.20 1.30 -25.49
CA GLY A 73 -9.39 2.34 -26.16
C GLY A 73 -10.21 3.41 -26.86
N GLY A 74 -11.49 3.60 -26.51
CA GLY A 74 -12.45 4.49 -27.18
C GLY A 74 -13.48 3.74 -28.01
N THR A 75 -13.23 2.49 -28.34
CA THR A 75 -14.08 1.56 -29.08
C THR A 75 -14.02 0.16 -28.48
N TYR A 76 -14.93 -0.75 -28.87
CA TYR A 76 -14.96 -2.09 -28.26
C TYR A 76 -13.89 -3.04 -28.80
N THR A 77 -13.48 -2.87 -30.04
CA THR A 77 -12.43 -3.70 -30.63
C THR A 77 -11.02 -3.33 -30.18
N ASN A 78 -10.88 -2.19 -29.46
CA ASN A 78 -9.63 -1.72 -28.89
C ASN A 78 -9.68 -1.76 -27.35
N LYS A 79 -9.24 -2.88 -26.78
CA LYS A 79 -9.23 -3.09 -25.32
C LYS A 79 -8.18 -2.19 -24.63
N ALA A 80 -8.47 -1.75 -23.40
CA ALA A 80 -7.55 -0.98 -22.57
C ALA A 80 -7.60 -1.44 -21.12
N THR A 81 -6.57 -1.13 -20.32
CA THR A 81 -6.62 -1.34 -18.88
C THR A 81 -7.53 -0.31 -18.22
N VAL A 82 -8.03 -0.63 -17.02
CA VAL A 82 -8.84 0.29 -16.21
C VAL A 82 -8.08 1.58 -15.94
N SER A 83 -6.78 1.48 -15.61
CA SER A 83 -5.90 2.63 -15.40
C SER A 83 -5.77 3.52 -16.65
N GLN A 84 -5.62 2.91 -17.84
CA GLN A 84 -5.58 3.66 -19.10
C GLN A 84 -6.92 4.38 -19.39
N MET A 85 -8.04 3.69 -19.18
CA MET A 85 -9.38 4.28 -19.36
C MET A 85 -9.60 5.44 -18.38
N ALA A 86 -9.27 5.28 -17.10
CA ALA A 86 -9.42 6.30 -16.07
C ALA A 86 -8.62 7.57 -16.38
N ASN A 87 -7.37 7.41 -16.82
CA ASN A 87 -6.50 8.54 -17.19
C ASN A 87 -7.03 9.25 -18.44
N ARG A 88 -7.40 8.51 -19.49
CA ARG A 88 -7.93 9.09 -20.73
C ARG A 88 -9.20 9.88 -20.51
N THR A 89 -10.11 9.41 -19.65
CA THR A 89 -11.42 10.02 -19.44
C THR A 89 -11.50 10.96 -18.25
N ASN A 90 -10.41 11.12 -17.52
CA ASN A 90 -10.34 11.94 -16.31
C ASN A 90 -11.32 11.50 -15.20
N ALA A 91 -11.68 10.21 -15.13
CA ALA A 91 -12.56 9.68 -14.10
C ALA A 91 -11.93 9.83 -12.70
N VAL A 92 -12.72 10.14 -11.68
CA VAL A 92 -12.26 10.13 -10.28
C VAL A 92 -12.15 8.72 -9.72
N ALA A 93 -13.00 7.81 -10.23
CA ALA A 93 -12.87 6.37 -10.01
C ALA A 93 -13.35 5.63 -11.26
N LEU A 94 -12.72 4.49 -11.58
CA LEU A 94 -13.12 3.63 -12.68
C LEU A 94 -12.83 2.17 -12.34
N VAL A 95 -13.80 1.30 -12.63
CA VAL A 95 -13.66 -0.16 -12.51
C VAL A 95 -13.84 -0.84 -13.86
N ASN A 96 -13.37 -2.09 -13.98
CA ASN A 96 -13.72 -2.94 -15.12
C ASN A 96 -15.23 -3.19 -15.18
N GLY A 97 -15.72 -3.44 -16.38
CA GLY A 97 -17.16 -3.59 -16.65
C GLY A 97 -17.60 -4.99 -16.96
N ASP A 98 -18.14 -5.13 -18.16
CA ASP A 98 -18.86 -6.30 -18.65
C ASP A 98 -17.94 -7.48 -18.98
N PHE A 99 -18.53 -8.66 -19.04
CA PHE A 99 -17.94 -9.87 -19.61
C PHE A 99 -17.72 -9.71 -21.12
N PHE A 100 -16.72 -10.37 -21.64
CA PHE A 100 -16.37 -10.29 -23.06
C PHE A 100 -15.61 -11.54 -23.52
N THR A 101 -15.65 -11.81 -24.83
CA THR A 101 -14.90 -12.91 -25.44
C THR A 101 -13.44 -12.51 -25.64
N MET A 102 -12.51 -13.18 -24.97
CA MET A 102 -11.09 -12.82 -25.02
C MET A 102 -10.42 -13.14 -26.36
N LYS A 103 -10.86 -14.20 -27.03
CA LYS A 103 -10.25 -14.72 -28.26
C LYS A 103 -10.72 -14.01 -29.53
N LEU A 104 -11.84 -13.31 -29.50
CA LEU A 104 -12.41 -12.61 -30.64
C LEU A 104 -12.24 -11.08 -30.49
N GLN A 105 -12.93 -10.29 -31.33
CA GLN A 105 -12.81 -8.82 -31.35
C GLN A 105 -13.09 -8.15 -29.99
N GLY A 106 -13.76 -8.87 -29.09
CA GLY A 106 -13.82 -8.48 -27.69
C GLY A 106 -14.93 -7.49 -27.34
N ALA A 107 -16.04 -7.48 -28.10
CA ALA A 107 -17.22 -6.69 -27.73
C ALA A 107 -17.83 -7.18 -26.38
N PRO A 108 -18.49 -6.28 -25.62
CA PRO A 108 -19.18 -6.65 -24.37
C PRO A 108 -20.32 -7.60 -24.65
N LEU A 109 -20.62 -8.52 -23.73
CA LEU A 109 -21.75 -9.43 -23.84
C LEU A 109 -23.07 -8.72 -23.60
N GLY A 110 -23.14 -7.84 -22.63
CA GLY A 110 -24.34 -7.06 -22.29
C GLY A 110 -24.47 -5.77 -23.13
N PRO A 111 -25.49 -4.98 -22.78
CA PRO A 111 -25.70 -3.67 -23.42
C PRO A 111 -24.65 -2.67 -22.97
N SER A 112 -24.47 -1.66 -23.83
CA SER A 112 -23.66 -0.50 -23.48
C SER A 112 -24.29 0.76 -24.03
N VAL A 113 -24.64 1.69 -23.13
CA VAL A 113 -25.07 3.05 -23.48
C VAL A 113 -24.02 4.02 -22.94
N ILE A 114 -23.54 4.90 -23.80
CA ILE A 114 -22.50 5.90 -23.49
C ILE A 114 -23.05 7.28 -23.84
N ASN A 115 -23.19 8.16 -22.86
CA ASN A 115 -23.74 9.51 -23.04
C ASN A 115 -25.11 9.53 -23.77
N GLY A 116 -25.98 8.58 -23.49
CA GLY A 116 -27.30 8.47 -24.10
C GLY A 116 -27.36 7.69 -25.42
N GLU A 117 -26.23 7.31 -25.99
CA GLU A 117 -26.16 6.56 -27.24
C GLU A 117 -25.95 5.07 -27.02
N ILE A 118 -26.76 4.22 -27.66
CA ILE A 118 -26.59 2.77 -27.64
C ILE A 118 -25.36 2.42 -28.47
N LYS A 119 -24.35 1.84 -27.84
CA LYS A 119 -23.09 1.41 -28.50
C LYS A 119 -22.91 -0.09 -28.57
N SER A 120 -23.68 -0.85 -27.79
CA SER A 120 -23.77 -2.31 -27.90
C SER A 120 -25.14 -2.75 -27.36
N SER A 121 -25.75 -3.69 -28.05
CA SER A 121 -27.00 -4.34 -27.60
C SER A 121 -26.71 -5.37 -26.49
N PRO A 122 -27.72 -5.81 -25.72
CA PRO A 122 -27.64 -7.07 -24.99
C PRO A 122 -27.35 -8.24 -25.95
N ALA A 123 -26.63 -9.27 -25.46
CA ALA A 123 -26.55 -10.54 -26.16
C ALA A 123 -27.90 -11.28 -26.09
N VAL A 124 -28.10 -12.23 -26.98
CA VAL A 124 -29.31 -13.10 -26.98
C VAL A 124 -29.34 -14.05 -25.77
N LEU A 125 -28.34 -14.04 -24.93
CA LEU A 125 -28.27 -14.81 -23.70
C LEU A 125 -29.34 -14.32 -22.71
N THR A 126 -30.12 -15.26 -22.17
CA THR A 126 -31.14 -14.96 -21.17
C THR A 126 -30.51 -14.71 -19.80
N ASP A 127 -31.19 -13.90 -18.97
CA ASP A 127 -30.86 -13.63 -17.55
C ASP A 127 -29.51 -12.93 -17.30
N LEU A 128 -29.03 -12.15 -18.28
CA LEU A 128 -27.91 -11.23 -18.05
C LEU A 128 -28.46 -9.89 -17.55
N TRP A 129 -28.14 -9.57 -16.31
CA TRP A 129 -28.56 -8.32 -15.69
C TRP A 129 -27.70 -7.15 -16.17
N SER A 130 -28.28 -5.98 -16.24
CA SER A 130 -27.62 -4.73 -16.67
C SER A 130 -27.84 -3.63 -15.65
N PHE A 131 -26.81 -2.81 -15.43
CA PHE A 131 -26.87 -1.61 -14.63
C PHE A 131 -27.02 -0.39 -15.55
N GLY A 132 -28.00 0.47 -15.29
CA GLY A 132 -28.22 1.69 -16.07
C GLY A 132 -28.66 2.86 -15.22
N ILE A 133 -28.47 4.07 -15.75
CA ILE A 133 -28.96 5.34 -15.17
C ILE A 133 -29.81 6.05 -16.22
N ASP A 134 -30.99 6.43 -15.82
CA ASP A 134 -31.97 7.12 -16.67
C ASP A 134 -31.73 8.64 -16.77
N SER A 135 -32.60 9.32 -17.54
CA SER A 135 -32.58 10.78 -17.71
C SER A 135 -32.81 11.56 -16.40
N ASN A 136 -33.40 10.95 -15.39
CA ASN A 136 -33.68 11.54 -14.07
C ASN A 136 -32.59 11.27 -13.02
N ASN A 137 -31.43 10.81 -13.45
CA ASN A 137 -30.34 10.36 -12.56
C ASN A 137 -30.82 9.31 -11.54
N LYS A 138 -31.66 8.38 -11.97
CA LYS A 138 -32.09 7.23 -11.18
C LYS A 138 -31.41 5.98 -11.70
N ALA A 139 -30.79 5.22 -10.82
CA ALA A 139 -30.11 3.97 -11.12
C ALA A 139 -31.08 2.79 -11.09
N PHE A 140 -30.87 1.84 -11.98
CA PHE A 140 -31.63 0.60 -12.12
C PHE A 140 -30.70 -0.59 -12.35
N ILE A 141 -31.13 -1.74 -11.90
CA ILE A 141 -30.54 -3.04 -12.29
C ILE A 141 -31.69 -3.88 -12.82
N ASP A 142 -31.71 -4.11 -14.14
CA ASP A 142 -32.80 -4.75 -14.86
C ASP A 142 -32.28 -5.80 -15.85
N LEU A 143 -33.17 -6.73 -16.22
CA LEU A 143 -33.02 -7.54 -17.42
C LEU A 143 -33.42 -6.70 -18.63
N THR A 144 -32.57 -6.69 -19.65
CA THR A 144 -32.76 -5.79 -20.82
C THR A 144 -32.85 -6.60 -22.10
N LYS A 145 -33.62 -6.10 -23.08
CA LYS A 145 -33.75 -6.65 -24.43
C LYS A 145 -33.44 -5.60 -25.46
N PHE A 146 -32.89 -6.01 -26.59
CA PHE A 146 -32.70 -5.13 -27.73
C PHE A 146 -33.95 -5.18 -28.62
N ALA A 147 -34.44 -4.03 -29.00
CA ALA A 147 -35.50 -3.87 -29.97
C ALA A 147 -34.95 -3.08 -31.17
N GLY A 148 -34.58 -3.79 -32.21
CA GLY A 148 -34.08 -3.21 -33.45
C GLY A 148 -34.92 -3.64 -34.65
N SER A 149 -35.07 -2.74 -35.64
CA SER A 149 -35.72 -3.05 -36.92
C SER A 149 -35.11 -2.24 -38.07
N VAL A 150 -35.12 -2.84 -39.24
CA VAL A 150 -34.89 -2.16 -40.51
C VAL A 150 -36.18 -2.27 -41.37
N THR A 151 -36.64 -1.16 -41.91
CA THR A 151 -37.82 -1.10 -42.76
C THR A 151 -37.39 -0.62 -44.15
N ALA A 152 -37.73 -1.40 -45.16
CA ALA A 152 -37.49 -1.10 -46.56
C ALA A 152 -38.48 -0.05 -47.11
N PRO A 153 -38.23 0.58 -48.27
CA PRO A 153 -39.13 1.59 -48.82
C PRO A 153 -40.56 1.10 -49.10
N ASN A 154 -40.74 -0.20 -49.36
CA ASN A 154 -42.03 -0.83 -49.55
C ASN A 154 -42.81 -1.10 -48.24
N GLY A 155 -42.32 -0.65 -47.11
CA GLY A 155 -42.93 -0.80 -45.81
C GLY A 155 -42.69 -2.13 -45.09
N LYS A 156 -42.08 -3.11 -45.76
CA LYS A 156 -41.72 -4.39 -45.09
C LYS A 156 -40.55 -4.20 -44.14
N SER A 157 -40.63 -4.84 -43.00
CA SER A 157 -39.64 -4.73 -41.91
C SER A 157 -39.02 -6.09 -41.55
N PHE A 158 -37.77 -6.04 -41.09
CA PHE A 158 -37.05 -7.18 -40.54
C PHE A 158 -36.39 -6.78 -39.22
N PRO A 159 -36.30 -7.68 -38.23
CA PRO A 159 -35.63 -7.39 -36.98
C PRO A 159 -34.15 -7.14 -37.14
N ILE A 160 -33.59 -6.19 -36.41
CA ILE A 160 -32.15 -6.09 -36.14
C ILE A 160 -31.91 -6.72 -34.76
N ASP A 161 -31.16 -7.81 -34.71
CA ASP A 161 -31.01 -8.65 -33.52
C ASP A 161 -29.86 -8.19 -32.61
N GLY A 162 -28.96 -7.35 -33.12
CA GLY A 162 -27.86 -6.86 -32.33
C GLY A 162 -27.11 -5.67 -32.94
N LEU A 163 -26.40 -4.96 -32.07
CA LEU A 163 -25.52 -3.85 -32.40
C LEU A 163 -24.13 -4.11 -31.85
N ASN A 164 -23.10 -4.06 -32.73
CA ASN A 164 -21.67 -4.22 -32.38
C ASN A 164 -21.39 -5.47 -31.57
N LYS A 165 -21.92 -6.60 -32.01
CA LYS A 165 -21.77 -7.91 -31.36
C LYS A 165 -20.76 -8.80 -32.05
N THR A 166 -19.95 -9.50 -31.24
CA THR A 166 -19.10 -10.61 -31.73
C THR A 166 -19.98 -11.81 -32.02
N ILE A 167 -19.78 -12.46 -33.17
CA ILE A 167 -20.42 -13.74 -33.48
C ILE A 167 -19.90 -14.82 -32.52
N TYR A 168 -20.78 -15.68 -32.04
CA TYR A 168 -20.44 -16.82 -31.20
C TYR A 168 -21.36 -18.01 -31.47
N TRP A 169 -20.87 -19.21 -31.16
CA TRP A 169 -21.68 -20.43 -31.18
C TRP A 169 -22.50 -20.48 -29.89
N TYR A 170 -23.83 -20.55 -30.01
CA TYR A 170 -24.73 -20.65 -28.87
C TYR A 170 -25.09 -22.11 -28.63
N GLN A 171 -24.44 -22.72 -27.64
CA GLN A 171 -24.55 -24.16 -27.37
C GLN A 171 -25.97 -24.68 -27.12
N PRO A 172 -26.86 -23.97 -26.39
CA PRO A 172 -28.21 -24.43 -26.17
C PRO A 172 -29.04 -24.63 -27.44
N SER A 173 -28.96 -23.72 -28.42
CA SER A 173 -29.66 -23.85 -29.69
C SER A 173 -28.83 -24.52 -30.78
N LYS A 174 -27.55 -24.77 -30.53
CA LYS A 174 -26.58 -25.30 -31.53
C LYS A 174 -26.56 -24.48 -32.82
N GLU A 175 -26.60 -23.17 -32.69
CA GLU A 175 -26.60 -22.22 -33.80
C GLU A 175 -25.60 -21.11 -33.56
N TYR A 176 -25.16 -20.47 -34.63
CA TYR A 176 -24.42 -19.21 -34.50
C TYR A 176 -25.37 -18.07 -34.12
N SER A 177 -24.91 -17.21 -33.22
CA SER A 177 -25.68 -16.07 -32.70
C SER A 177 -26.19 -15.10 -33.78
N HIS A 178 -25.63 -15.15 -34.99
CA HIS A 178 -25.96 -14.28 -36.13
C HIS A 178 -26.73 -15.03 -37.23
N GLN A 179 -27.04 -16.31 -37.08
CA GLN A 179 -27.68 -17.12 -38.08
C GLN A 179 -29.12 -16.64 -38.36
N SER A 180 -29.49 -16.48 -39.62
CA SER A 180 -30.82 -15.98 -40.05
C SER A 180 -31.20 -14.59 -39.50
N LYS A 181 -30.24 -13.77 -39.10
CA LYS A 181 -30.44 -12.50 -38.38
C LYS A 181 -29.75 -11.36 -39.10
N ILE A 182 -30.18 -10.11 -38.73
CA ILE A 182 -29.47 -8.88 -39.05
C ILE A 182 -28.69 -8.41 -37.80
N GLN A 183 -27.41 -8.15 -38.01
CA GLN A 183 -26.54 -7.50 -37.04
C GLN A 183 -26.09 -6.16 -37.56
N MET A 184 -26.23 -5.10 -36.79
CA MET A 184 -25.77 -3.77 -37.15
C MET A 184 -24.41 -3.48 -36.52
N TYR A 185 -23.58 -2.79 -37.29
CA TYR A 185 -22.29 -2.30 -36.83
C TYR A 185 -22.15 -0.82 -37.16
N ASP A 186 -21.64 -0.04 -36.22
CA ASP A 186 -21.23 1.35 -36.42
C ASP A 186 -19.71 1.51 -36.25
N SER A 187 -19.21 2.76 -36.30
CA SER A 187 -17.78 3.06 -36.17
C SER A 187 -17.17 2.70 -34.82
N PHE A 188 -17.94 2.25 -33.82
CA PHE A 188 -17.42 1.62 -32.60
C PHE A 188 -16.82 0.24 -32.83
N TRP A 189 -17.16 -0.40 -33.95
CA TRP A 189 -16.55 -1.62 -34.43
C TRP A 189 -15.46 -1.28 -35.45
N THR A 190 -14.21 -1.21 -34.99
CA THR A 190 -13.08 -0.78 -35.84
C THR A 190 -12.41 -1.91 -36.62
N SER A 191 -12.83 -3.17 -36.41
CA SER A 191 -12.32 -4.32 -37.17
C SER A 191 -12.97 -4.40 -38.54
N LYS A 192 -12.21 -4.83 -39.54
CA LYS A 192 -12.74 -5.19 -40.85
C LYS A 192 -13.57 -6.47 -40.82
N THR A 193 -13.33 -7.34 -39.83
CA THR A 193 -14.03 -8.61 -39.69
C THR A 193 -15.15 -8.50 -38.64
N ARG A 194 -16.29 -9.09 -38.95
CA ARG A 194 -17.49 -9.16 -38.11
C ARG A 194 -17.94 -10.58 -37.83
N GLY A 195 -16.99 -11.50 -37.77
CA GLY A 195 -17.11 -12.93 -37.63
C GLY A 195 -16.27 -13.67 -38.66
N ASP A 196 -16.28 -14.99 -38.62
CA ASP A 196 -15.53 -15.92 -39.49
C ASP A 196 -16.42 -16.57 -40.55
N LYS A 197 -17.70 -16.26 -40.59
CA LYS A 197 -18.68 -16.82 -41.51
C LYS A 197 -18.88 -15.90 -42.72
N THR A 198 -19.04 -16.50 -43.86
CA THR A 198 -19.45 -15.80 -45.05
C THR A 198 -20.91 -15.34 -44.88
N THR A 199 -21.14 -14.05 -44.91
CA THR A 199 -22.43 -13.40 -44.78
C THR A 199 -22.58 -12.36 -45.85
N GLY A 200 -23.82 -11.88 -46.10
CA GLY A 200 -24.05 -10.66 -46.84
C GLY A 200 -23.82 -9.45 -45.96
N GLU A 201 -23.40 -8.35 -46.57
CA GLU A 201 -23.25 -7.04 -45.91
C GLU A 201 -23.78 -5.91 -46.80
N LEU A 202 -24.35 -4.90 -46.13
CA LEU A 202 -24.86 -3.70 -46.75
C LEU A 202 -24.30 -2.48 -46.01
N LEU A 203 -23.79 -1.50 -46.77
CA LEU A 203 -23.32 -0.23 -46.21
C LEU A 203 -24.41 0.82 -46.32
N LEU A 204 -24.72 1.47 -45.18
CA LEU A 204 -25.60 2.62 -45.11
C LEU A 204 -24.81 3.90 -44.88
N SER A 205 -25.22 4.97 -45.58
CA SER A 205 -24.78 6.34 -45.31
C SER A 205 -25.25 6.83 -43.94
N GLU A 206 -24.83 8.03 -43.56
CA GLU A 206 -25.30 8.70 -42.33
C GLU A 206 -26.83 8.89 -42.30
N ASN A 207 -27.46 9.03 -43.45
CA ASN A 207 -28.89 9.23 -43.64
C ASN A 207 -29.67 7.93 -43.93
N ASP A 208 -29.06 6.79 -43.64
CA ASP A 208 -29.61 5.46 -43.89
C ASP A 208 -29.93 5.13 -45.34
N VAL A 209 -29.20 5.73 -46.30
CA VAL A 209 -29.28 5.38 -47.73
C VAL A 209 -28.30 4.25 -48.02
N VAL A 210 -28.74 3.25 -48.75
CA VAL A 210 -27.95 2.10 -49.17
C VAL A 210 -26.90 2.52 -50.20
N GLU A 211 -25.62 2.46 -49.84
CA GLU A 211 -24.51 2.81 -50.74
C GLU A 211 -23.95 1.58 -51.44
N GLN A 212 -23.91 0.44 -50.78
CA GLN A 212 -23.35 -0.81 -51.29
C GLN A 212 -24.05 -2.01 -50.68
N ILE A 213 -24.25 -3.07 -51.46
CA ILE A 213 -24.73 -4.39 -51.01
C ILE A 213 -23.80 -5.47 -51.55
N SER A 214 -23.46 -6.43 -50.71
CA SER A 214 -22.72 -7.62 -51.08
C SER A 214 -23.45 -8.85 -50.51
N TYR A 215 -23.76 -9.81 -51.34
CA TYR A 215 -24.41 -11.07 -50.96
C TYR A 215 -23.37 -12.18 -50.83
N ARG A 216 -23.44 -12.98 -49.77
CA ARG A 216 -22.51 -14.10 -49.52
C ARG A 216 -21.02 -13.70 -49.51
N LYS A 217 -20.73 -12.43 -49.28
CA LYS A 217 -19.39 -11.88 -49.22
C LYS A 217 -19.39 -10.63 -48.32
N ASN A 218 -18.47 -10.56 -47.40
CA ASN A 218 -18.28 -9.40 -46.54
C ASN A 218 -17.63 -8.24 -47.35
N LEU A 219 -17.87 -7.02 -46.91
CA LEU A 219 -17.34 -5.79 -47.59
C LEU A 219 -15.82 -5.58 -47.35
N ASP A 220 -15.19 -6.35 -46.47
CA ASP A 220 -13.76 -6.27 -46.09
C ASP A 220 -13.30 -4.85 -45.73
N MET A 221 -14.11 -4.12 -45.05
CA MET A 221 -13.83 -2.77 -44.60
C MET A 221 -14.25 -2.55 -43.14
N ALA A 222 -13.52 -1.66 -42.44
CA ALA A 222 -14.01 -1.12 -41.16
C ALA A 222 -15.22 -0.22 -41.42
N VAL A 223 -16.12 -0.10 -40.45
CA VAL A 223 -17.28 0.77 -40.59
C VAL A 223 -16.82 2.24 -40.61
N PRO A 224 -17.08 3.01 -41.67
CA PRO A 224 -16.69 4.41 -41.73
C PRO A 224 -17.44 5.23 -40.66
N LYS A 225 -16.82 6.33 -40.21
CA LYS A 225 -17.46 7.22 -39.24
C LYS A 225 -18.80 7.76 -39.78
N GLY A 226 -19.83 7.74 -38.94
CA GLY A 226 -21.18 8.18 -39.31
C GLY A 226 -22.00 7.14 -40.06
N LYS A 227 -21.37 6.11 -40.64
CA LYS A 227 -22.04 5.07 -41.43
C LYS A 227 -22.35 3.83 -40.58
N LYS A 228 -23.17 2.93 -41.16
CA LYS A 228 -23.54 1.64 -40.57
C LYS A 228 -23.34 0.52 -41.56
N ILE A 229 -22.98 -0.66 -41.07
CA ILE A 229 -23.02 -1.90 -41.84
C ILE A 229 -24.07 -2.81 -41.24
N LEU A 230 -25.00 -3.27 -42.09
CA LEU A 230 -25.90 -4.37 -41.73
C LEU A 230 -25.33 -5.66 -42.27
N GLN A 231 -25.04 -6.61 -41.41
CA GLN A 231 -24.59 -7.96 -41.73
C GLN A 231 -25.81 -8.89 -41.67
N PHE A 232 -25.98 -9.77 -42.67
CA PHE A 232 -27.16 -10.64 -42.72
C PHE A 232 -26.81 -11.98 -43.36
N SER A 233 -27.63 -13.01 -43.05
CA SER A 233 -27.51 -14.36 -43.60
C SER A 233 -28.87 -15.02 -43.71
N GLU A 234 -28.97 -16.02 -44.58
CA GLU A 234 -30.14 -16.88 -44.74
C GLU A 234 -31.46 -16.10 -44.91
N ASN A 235 -32.44 -16.23 -43.97
CA ASN A 235 -33.74 -15.52 -44.08
C ASN A 235 -33.58 -14.01 -44.11
N ALA A 236 -32.62 -13.46 -43.41
CA ALA A 236 -32.33 -12.04 -43.45
C ALA A 236 -31.71 -11.62 -44.81
N GLU A 237 -30.89 -12.48 -45.45
CA GLU A 237 -30.36 -12.25 -46.77
C GLU A 237 -31.49 -12.27 -47.82
N LYS A 238 -32.42 -13.24 -47.70
CA LYS A 238 -33.59 -13.27 -48.56
C LYS A 238 -34.44 -12.00 -48.44
N PHE A 239 -34.65 -11.52 -47.21
CA PHE A 239 -35.36 -10.26 -46.99
C PHE A 239 -34.68 -9.09 -47.74
N MET A 240 -33.33 -9.00 -47.65
CA MET A 240 -32.57 -7.95 -48.34
C MET A 240 -32.67 -8.07 -49.85
N GLN A 241 -32.56 -9.28 -50.42
CA GLN A 241 -32.68 -9.52 -51.84
C GLN A 241 -34.07 -9.12 -52.41
N ASP A 242 -35.13 -9.44 -51.67
CA ASP A 242 -36.51 -9.22 -52.11
C ASP A 242 -36.96 -7.75 -51.96
N ASN A 243 -36.34 -6.94 -51.06
CA ASN A 243 -36.93 -5.68 -50.63
C ASN A 243 -35.97 -4.49 -50.64
N VAL A 244 -34.63 -4.68 -50.89
CA VAL A 244 -33.64 -3.62 -50.75
C VAL A 244 -32.66 -3.58 -51.92
N LYS A 245 -32.43 -2.36 -52.47
CA LYS A 245 -31.43 -2.11 -53.53
C LYS A 245 -30.58 -0.90 -53.19
N VAL A 246 -29.46 -0.75 -53.89
CA VAL A 246 -28.58 0.44 -53.80
C VAL A 246 -29.39 1.69 -54.15
N GLY A 247 -29.24 2.75 -53.37
CA GLY A 247 -29.98 3.99 -53.47
C GLY A 247 -31.24 4.06 -52.58
N ASP A 248 -31.72 2.95 -52.07
CA ASP A 248 -32.89 2.94 -51.19
C ASP A 248 -32.58 3.63 -49.85
N LYS A 249 -33.56 4.41 -49.36
CA LYS A 249 -33.53 4.95 -47.99
C LYS A 249 -34.24 4.01 -47.05
N LEU A 250 -33.54 3.43 -46.10
CA LEU A 250 -34.10 2.54 -45.10
C LEU A 250 -34.52 3.33 -43.84
N THR A 251 -35.41 2.79 -43.06
CA THR A 251 -35.71 3.28 -41.71
C THR A 251 -35.08 2.30 -40.70
N VAL A 252 -34.02 2.75 -40.01
CA VAL A 252 -33.38 1.96 -38.98
C VAL A 252 -33.78 2.46 -37.60
N ARG A 253 -34.30 1.58 -36.77
CA ARG A 253 -34.68 1.89 -35.36
C ARG A 253 -33.97 0.96 -34.44
N THR A 254 -33.51 1.51 -33.30
CA THR A 254 -32.86 0.74 -32.24
C THR A 254 -33.28 1.26 -30.88
N ASN A 255 -33.56 0.37 -29.94
CA ASN A 255 -33.91 0.69 -28.58
C ASN A 255 -33.46 -0.42 -27.63
N ILE A 256 -33.35 -0.11 -26.35
CA ILE A 256 -33.17 -1.09 -25.26
C ILE A 256 -34.40 -1.02 -24.35
N GLU A 257 -35.05 -2.15 -24.20
CA GLU A 257 -36.21 -2.31 -23.34
C GLU A 257 -35.84 -2.87 -21.96
N PRO A 258 -36.49 -2.39 -20.87
CA PRO A 258 -37.45 -1.28 -20.85
C PRO A 258 -36.80 0.05 -21.20
N ASN A 259 -37.46 0.85 -22.03
CA ASN A 259 -36.96 2.18 -22.41
C ASN A 259 -37.18 3.17 -21.24
N ARG A 260 -36.10 3.73 -20.73
CA ARG A 260 -36.08 4.72 -19.64
C ARG A 260 -35.32 5.99 -20.04
N ASN A 261 -35.10 6.24 -21.33
CA ASN A 261 -34.22 7.31 -21.79
C ASN A 261 -32.84 7.23 -21.12
N TRP A 262 -32.17 6.12 -21.31
CA TRP A 262 -30.92 5.78 -20.65
C TRP A 262 -29.80 6.77 -20.95
N LYS A 263 -29.21 7.38 -19.92
CA LYS A 263 -27.97 8.17 -20.02
C LYS A 263 -26.73 7.27 -20.16
N MET A 264 -26.75 6.17 -19.44
CA MET A 264 -25.68 5.18 -19.48
C MET A 264 -26.23 3.80 -19.17
N MET A 265 -25.56 2.77 -19.66
CA MET A 265 -25.84 1.38 -19.31
C MET A 265 -24.57 0.54 -19.49
N ILE A 266 -24.39 -0.45 -18.63
CA ILE A 266 -23.35 -1.45 -18.73
C ILE A 266 -23.90 -2.82 -18.39
N GLY A 267 -23.51 -3.83 -19.16
CA GLY A 267 -23.87 -5.21 -18.89
C GLY A 267 -23.11 -5.79 -17.70
N GLY A 268 -23.70 -6.81 -17.12
CA GLY A 268 -23.11 -7.66 -16.10
C GLY A 268 -23.60 -9.10 -16.28
N HIS A 269 -23.74 -9.83 -15.19
CA HIS A 269 -24.12 -11.23 -15.31
C HIS A 269 -25.27 -11.59 -14.37
N ALA A 270 -24.98 -11.83 -13.09
CA ALA A 270 -25.96 -12.33 -12.13
C ALA A 270 -26.45 -11.26 -11.19
N ILE A 271 -27.71 -11.36 -10.82
CA ILE A 271 -28.26 -10.68 -9.66
C ILE A 271 -27.71 -11.33 -8.38
N LEU A 272 -27.15 -10.52 -7.50
CA LEU A 272 -26.60 -10.93 -6.21
C LEU A 272 -27.57 -10.68 -5.07
N VAL A 273 -28.18 -9.49 -5.10
CA VAL A 273 -29.17 -9.01 -4.14
C VAL A 273 -30.35 -8.46 -4.91
N GLU A 274 -31.56 -8.76 -4.49
CA GLU A 274 -32.79 -8.21 -5.06
C GLU A 274 -33.82 -8.00 -3.96
N ASN A 275 -34.39 -6.80 -3.89
CA ASN A 275 -35.34 -6.38 -2.86
C ASN A 275 -34.77 -6.54 -1.43
N GLY A 276 -33.49 -6.22 -1.24
CA GLY A 276 -32.79 -6.34 0.04
C GLY A 276 -32.57 -7.77 0.52
N ALA A 277 -32.62 -8.76 -0.37
CA ALA A 277 -32.37 -10.17 -0.04
C ALA A 277 -31.39 -10.82 -1.03
N ILE A 278 -30.54 -11.71 -0.53
CA ILE A 278 -29.59 -12.47 -1.36
C ILE A 278 -30.36 -13.42 -2.28
N LYS A 279 -30.02 -13.38 -3.57
CA LYS A 279 -30.58 -14.30 -4.54
C LYS A 279 -29.70 -15.54 -4.71
N LYS A 280 -30.35 -16.71 -4.74
CA LYS A 280 -29.67 -17.94 -5.14
C LYS A 280 -29.43 -17.88 -6.64
N TYR A 281 -28.20 -18.13 -7.02
CA TYR A 281 -27.82 -18.21 -8.41
C TYR A 281 -28.50 -19.40 -9.10
N THR A 282 -29.17 -19.16 -10.20
CA THR A 282 -30.01 -20.18 -10.89
C THR A 282 -29.29 -20.90 -12.03
N LYS A 283 -28.13 -20.39 -12.49
CA LYS A 283 -27.34 -20.99 -13.57
C LYS A 283 -26.14 -21.78 -13.02
N ASP A 284 -25.67 -22.76 -13.77
CA ASP A 284 -24.40 -23.44 -13.45
C ASP A 284 -23.24 -22.45 -13.61
N ILE A 285 -22.70 -22.02 -12.49
CA ILE A 285 -21.61 -21.03 -12.39
C ILE A 285 -20.31 -21.67 -11.94
N LYS A 286 -20.16 -22.99 -12.01
CA LYS A 286 -18.92 -23.67 -11.57
C LYS A 286 -17.65 -23.04 -12.15
N SER A 287 -17.72 -22.53 -13.39
CA SER A 287 -16.60 -21.84 -14.02
C SER A 287 -16.29 -20.45 -13.45
N ILE A 288 -17.28 -19.75 -12.89
CA ILE A 288 -17.14 -18.39 -12.35
C ILE A 288 -17.25 -18.31 -10.84
N ASP A 289 -17.72 -19.37 -10.16
CA ASP A 289 -17.72 -19.45 -8.71
C ASP A 289 -16.30 -19.72 -8.17
N GLY A 290 -16.19 -19.94 -6.89
CA GLY A 290 -14.92 -20.10 -6.21
C GLY A 290 -14.32 -18.77 -5.75
N VAL A 291 -13.26 -18.89 -4.97
CA VAL A 291 -12.60 -17.75 -4.31
C VAL A 291 -11.68 -17.04 -5.28
N ARG A 292 -12.00 -15.80 -5.66
CA ARG A 292 -11.23 -14.99 -6.61
C ARG A 292 -11.51 -13.48 -6.44
N ALA A 293 -10.83 -12.66 -7.22
CA ALA A 293 -11.14 -11.24 -7.30
C ALA A 293 -12.54 -11.02 -7.89
N ARG A 294 -13.24 -9.98 -7.43
CA ARG A 294 -14.64 -9.71 -7.78
C ARG A 294 -14.86 -8.24 -8.08
N THR A 295 -15.78 -7.96 -9.01
CA THR A 295 -16.32 -6.62 -9.27
C THR A 295 -17.84 -6.70 -9.21
N ALA A 296 -18.48 -5.72 -8.58
CA ALA A 296 -19.92 -5.64 -8.47
C ALA A 296 -20.41 -4.18 -8.47
N VAL A 297 -21.67 -4.00 -8.82
CA VAL A 297 -22.41 -2.75 -8.66
C VAL A 297 -23.71 -3.01 -7.94
N GLY A 298 -24.08 -2.11 -7.01
CA GLY A 298 -25.34 -2.17 -6.27
C GLY A 298 -25.98 -0.80 -6.16
N ILE A 299 -27.29 -0.78 -5.88
CA ILE A 299 -28.10 0.42 -5.77
C ILE A 299 -28.97 0.39 -4.52
N SER A 300 -29.25 1.57 -3.97
CA SER A 300 -30.28 1.76 -2.95
C SER A 300 -31.70 1.56 -3.51
N ARG A 301 -32.70 1.37 -2.63
CA ARG A 301 -34.09 1.16 -3.00
C ARG A 301 -34.70 2.31 -3.83
N ASP A 302 -34.31 3.53 -3.54
CA ASP A 302 -34.71 4.72 -4.30
C ASP A 302 -33.96 4.90 -5.61
N GLY A 303 -32.88 4.13 -5.82
CA GLY A 303 -31.99 4.23 -6.98
C GLY A 303 -31.11 5.49 -6.99
N LYS A 304 -30.98 6.20 -5.86
CA LYS A 304 -30.18 7.43 -5.78
C LYS A 304 -28.78 7.24 -5.23
N THR A 305 -28.51 6.10 -4.60
CA THR A 305 -27.16 5.75 -4.15
C THR A 305 -26.65 4.55 -4.95
N VAL A 306 -25.42 4.65 -5.47
CA VAL A 306 -24.73 3.58 -6.20
C VAL A 306 -23.49 3.15 -5.41
N TYR A 307 -23.29 1.84 -5.30
CA TYR A 307 -22.12 1.23 -4.69
C TYR A 307 -21.36 0.44 -5.77
N ILE A 308 -20.11 0.82 -6.03
CA ILE A 308 -19.22 0.14 -6.96
C ILE A 308 -18.12 -0.53 -6.14
N VAL A 309 -18.02 -1.85 -6.26
CA VAL A 309 -17.20 -2.69 -5.37
C VAL A 309 -16.18 -3.48 -6.16
N THR A 310 -14.94 -3.52 -5.67
CA THR A 310 -13.91 -4.47 -6.12
C THR A 310 -13.31 -5.15 -4.91
N ALA A 311 -13.25 -6.49 -4.93
CA ALA A 311 -12.53 -7.30 -3.96
C ALA A 311 -11.28 -7.86 -4.61
N GLU A 312 -10.10 -7.66 -4.01
CA GLU A 312 -8.87 -8.31 -4.45
C GLU A 312 -8.95 -9.82 -4.24
N GLY A 313 -8.29 -10.59 -5.10
CA GLY A 313 -8.26 -12.04 -4.97
C GLY A 313 -6.96 -12.67 -5.44
N ARG A 314 -6.61 -13.83 -4.85
CA ARG A 314 -5.44 -14.63 -5.19
C ARG A 314 -4.12 -13.83 -5.12
N THR A 315 -4.02 -12.91 -4.16
CA THR A 315 -2.79 -12.18 -3.83
C THR A 315 -2.24 -12.65 -2.48
N LYS A 316 -1.03 -12.24 -2.11
CA LYS A 316 -0.44 -12.57 -0.78
C LYS A 316 -1.28 -12.01 0.40
N ARG A 317 -2.03 -10.94 0.17
CA ARG A 317 -2.80 -10.23 1.23
C ARG A 317 -4.30 -10.48 1.18
N SER A 318 -4.80 -10.98 0.06
CA SER A 318 -6.22 -11.10 -0.20
C SER A 318 -6.53 -12.38 -0.97
N SER A 319 -7.29 -13.27 -0.38
CA SER A 319 -7.71 -14.53 -1.03
C SER A 319 -8.80 -14.32 -2.05
N GLY A 320 -9.65 -13.33 -1.89
CA GLY A 320 -10.84 -13.07 -2.69
C GLY A 320 -12.13 -13.55 -2.03
N LEU A 321 -13.22 -13.40 -2.76
CA LEU A 321 -14.58 -13.76 -2.33
C LEU A 321 -15.20 -14.77 -3.30
N THR A 322 -16.06 -15.65 -2.79
CA THR A 322 -17.05 -16.38 -3.60
C THR A 322 -18.17 -15.43 -4.04
N ILE A 323 -19.03 -15.87 -4.94
CA ILE A 323 -20.22 -15.11 -5.35
C ILE A 323 -21.14 -14.86 -4.15
N SER A 324 -21.37 -15.88 -3.31
CA SER A 324 -22.23 -15.75 -2.12
C SER A 324 -21.65 -14.79 -1.08
N GLU A 325 -20.33 -14.83 -0.85
CA GLU A 325 -19.65 -13.89 0.06
C GLU A 325 -19.69 -12.45 -0.47
N LEU A 326 -19.60 -12.26 -1.79
CA LEU A 326 -19.79 -10.95 -2.43
C LEU A 326 -21.23 -10.47 -2.26
N ALA A 327 -22.22 -11.34 -2.47
CA ALA A 327 -23.64 -10.99 -2.26
C ALA A 327 -23.92 -10.59 -0.82
N GLN A 328 -23.38 -11.32 0.16
CA GLN A 328 -23.49 -10.94 1.58
C GLN A 328 -22.84 -9.58 1.85
N PHE A 329 -21.62 -9.34 1.33
CA PHE A 329 -20.96 -8.04 1.51
C PHE A 329 -21.75 -6.90 0.89
N MET A 330 -22.37 -7.10 -0.29
CA MET A 330 -23.26 -6.10 -0.90
C MET A 330 -24.49 -5.83 -0.03
N LEU A 331 -25.11 -6.88 0.52
CA LEU A 331 -26.24 -6.73 1.45
C LEU A 331 -25.84 -5.97 2.71
N ASP A 332 -24.65 -6.25 3.27
CA ASP A 332 -24.09 -5.57 4.45
C ASP A 332 -23.83 -4.07 4.20
N LEU A 333 -23.59 -3.65 2.94
CA LEU A 333 -23.54 -2.26 2.53
C LEU A 333 -24.91 -1.57 2.46
N GLY A 334 -26.01 -2.31 2.64
CA GLY A 334 -27.38 -1.80 2.61
C GLY A 334 -27.97 -1.60 1.21
N VAL A 335 -27.47 -2.32 0.20
CA VAL A 335 -28.04 -2.24 -1.15
C VAL A 335 -29.38 -2.95 -1.24
N ASP A 336 -30.29 -2.44 -2.07
CA ASP A 336 -31.57 -3.09 -2.39
C ASP A 336 -31.43 -4.06 -3.57
N LYS A 337 -30.66 -3.67 -4.60
CA LYS A 337 -30.28 -4.55 -5.72
C LYS A 337 -28.76 -4.50 -5.95
N ALA A 338 -28.19 -5.65 -6.34
CA ALA A 338 -26.80 -5.73 -6.74
C ALA A 338 -26.60 -6.81 -7.81
N MET A 339 -25.65 -6.58 -8.71
CA MET A 339 -25.21 -7.55 -9.70
C MET A 339 -23.68 -7.63 -9.77
N ASN A 340 -23.14 -8.77 -10.21
CA ASN A 340 -21.71 -8.89 -10.49
C ASN A 340 -21.38 -8.39 -11.89
N LEU A 341 -20.23 -7.76 -12.00
CA LEU A 341 -19.51 -7.45 -13.24
C LEU A 341 -18.45 -8.53 -13.49
N ASP A 342 -17.66 -8.40 -14.57
CA ASP A 342 -16.57 -9.34 -14.83
C ASP A 342 -15.56 -9.35 -13.68
N GLY A 343 -15.11 -10.54 -13.33
CA GLY A 343 -14.29 -10.79 -12.17
C GLY A 343 -12.92 -11.37 -12.51
N GLY A 344 -12.29 -11.97 -11.48
CA GLY A 344 -11.00 -12.64 -11.64
C GLY A 344 -9.92 -11.68 -12.15
N GLY A 345 -9.22 -12.09 -13.20
CA GLY A 345 -8.13 -11.30 -13.77
C GLY A 345 -8.54 -9.95 -14.38
N SER A 346 -9.85 -9.72 -14.63
CA SER A 346 -10.37 -8.45 -15.13
C SER A 346 -10.59 -7.43 -14.00
N THR A 347 -10.75 -7.89 -12.75
CA THR A 347 -11.00 -7.02 -11.60
C THR A 347 -9.89 -5.99 -11.43
N ALA A 348 -10.24 -4.73 -11.51
CA ALA A 348 -9.35 -3.60 -11.29
C ALA A 348 -10.15 -2.35 -10.89
N MET A 349 -9.54 -1.48 -10.11
CA MET A 349 -10.06 -0.15 -9.76
C MET A 349 -8.94 0.87 -9.82
N ALA A 350 -9.11 1.93 -10.58
CA ALA A 350 -8.29 3.12 -10.56
C ALA A 350 -9.03 4.25 -9.85
N VAL A 351 -8.35 4.98 -9.00
CA VAL A 351 -8.93 6.03 -8.16
C VAL A 351 -7.98 7.23 -8.09
N ARG A 352 -8.53 8.43 -8.11
CA ARG A 352 -7.85 9.66 -7.74
C ARG A 352 -8.17 9.95 -6.26
N ASN A 353 -7.19 9.78 -5.36
CA ASN A 353 -7.38 10.11 -3.95
C ASN A 353 -7.56 11.62 -3.79
N LEU A 354 -8.08 12.04 -2.65
CA LEU A 354 -8.31 13.46 -2.35
C LEU A 354 -7.02 14.27 -2.40
N GLY A 355 -6.99 15.25 -3.28
CA GLY A 355 -5.87 16.16 -3.50
C GLY A 355 -4.77 15.61 -4.43
N ASP A 356 -4.85 14.36 -4.87
CA ASP A 356 -3.91 13.81 -5.84
C ASP A 356 -4.23 14.29 -7.27
N LEU A 357 -3.23 14.72 -8.02
CA LEU A 357 -3.39 15.05 -9.44
C LEU A 357 -3.53 13.79 -10.28
N ASN A 358 -2.85 12.73 -9.89
CA ASN A 358 -2.79 11.47 -10.62
C ASN A 358 -3.71 10.41 -10.01
N ARG A 359 -4.07 9.43 -10.81
CA ARG A 359 -4.83 8.25 -10.37
C ARG A 359 -3.89 7.13 -9.98
N THR A 360 -4.29 6.41 -8.95
CA THR A 360 -3.58 5.24 -8.46
C THR A 360 -4.45 4.01 -8.62
N ARG A 361 -3.81 2.87 -8.75
CA ARG A 361 -4.50 1.58 -8.73
C ARG A 361 -4.89 1.24 -7.29
N ALA A 362 -6.20 1.12 -7.03
CA ALA A 362 -6.74 0.82 -5.71
C ALA A 362 -6.89 -0.69 -5.45
N THR A 363 -7.03 -1.49 -6.51
CA THR A 363 -7.21 -2.96 -6.44
C THR A 363 -6.08 -3.63 -7.21
N ASN A 364 -5.35 -4.53 -6.55
CA ASN A 364 -4.25 -5.26 -7.18
C ASN A 364 -4.78 -6.37 -8.09
N PRO A 365 -4.16 -6.59 -9.27
CA PRO A 365 -4.51 -7.69 -10.15
C PRO A 365 -4.32 -9.05 -9.47
N GLU A 366 -5.11 -10.05 -9.88
CA GLU A 366 -4.94 -11.42 -9.40
C GLU A 366 -3.50 -11.91 -9.60
N ARG A 367 -2.98 -12.67 -8.62
CA ARG A 367 -1.63 -13.25 -8.63
C ARG A 367 -0.50 -12.21 -8.77
N ASN A 368 -0.78 -10.94 -8.40
CA ASN A 368 0.15 -9.82 -8.57
C ASN A 368 0.65 -9.64 -10.02
N GLY A 369 -0.16 -10.05 -10.99
CA GLY A 369 0.13 -9.93 -12.42
C GLY A 369 -0.06 -8.52 -12.96
N ALA A 370 0.03 -8.39 -14.28
CA ALA A 370 -0.31 -7.16 -14.99
C ALA A 370 -1.84 -6.94 -15.01
N GLU A 371 -2.26 -5.69 -15.08
CA GLU A 371 -3.65 -5.31 -15.25
C GLU A 371 -4.16 -5.76 -16.63
N ARG A 372 -5.26 -6.48 -16.66
CA ARG A 372 -5.85 -7.00 -17.90
C ARG A 372 -6.44 -5.86 -18.74
N ARG A 373 -6.23 -5.93 -20.05
CA ARG A 373 -6.96 -5.09 -21.00
C ARG A 373 -8.38 -5.61 -21.16
N VAL A 374 -9.38 -4.77 -20.92
CA VAL A 374 -10.81 -5.08 -20.95
C VAL A 374 -11.55 -4.23 -21.99
N VAL A 375 -12.76 -4.62 -22.35
CA VAL A 375 -13.54 -3.96 -23.42
C VAL A 375 -14.21 -2.67 -22.95
N ASN A 376 -14.64 -2.62 -21.68
CA ASN A 376 -15.28 -1.45 -21.11
C ASN A 376 -15.08 -1.39 -19.58
N GLY A 377 -15.49 -0.26 -19.02
CA GLY A 377 -15.47 -0.01 -17.58
C GLY A 377 -16.58 0.92 -17.16
N LEU A 378 -16.79 1.02 -15.85
CA LEU A 378 -17.74 1.92 -15.20
C LEU A 378 -16.97 3.05 -14.54
N GLY A 379 -17.13 4.28 -15.02
CA GLY A 379 -16.43 5.48 -14.56
C GLY A 379 -17.31 6.42 -13.77
N VAL A 380 -16.77 7.00 -12.72
CA VAL A 380 -17.37 8.05 -11.88
C VAL A 380 -16.60 9.35 -12.11
N TYR A 381 -17.31 10.44 -12.27
CA TYR A 381 -16.77 11.75 -12.64
C TYR A 381 -17.23 12.85 -11.69
N ASN A 382 -16.31 13.75 -11.38
CA ASN A 382 -16.62 15.06 -10.84
C ASN A 382 -16.84 16.02 -12.03
N THR A 383 -18.02 16.58 -12.15
CA THR A 383 -18.40 17.49 -13.25
C THR A 383 -18.29 18.97 -12.87
N SER A 384 -17.93 19.27 -11.61
CA SER A 384 -17.69 20.65 -11.19
C SER A 384 -16.48 21.25 -11.90
N LYS A 385 -16.52 22.56 -12.11
CA LYS A 385 -15.37 23.30 -12.63
C LYS A 385 -14.32 23.44 -11.52
N ASN A 386 -13.06 23.16 -11.84
CA ASN A 386 -11.94 23.43 -10.95
C ASN A 386 -11.77 24.96 -10.82
N THR A 387 -11.86 25.47 -9.59
CA THR A 387 -11.77 26.92 -9.33
C THR A 387 -10.33 27.42 -9.31
N GLY A 388 -9.36 26.53 -9.11
CA GLY A 388 -7.94 26.89 -8.96
C GLY A 388 -7.62 27.55 -7.61
N LEU A 389 -8.59 27.61 -6.68
CA LEU A 389 -8.45 28.18 -5.34
C LEU A 389 -8.33 27.06 -4.31
N ILE A 390 -7.39 27.19 -3.39
CA ILE A 390 -7.19 26.21 -2.31
C ILE A 390 -8.27 26.42 -1.26
N ALA A 391 -9.11 25.40 -1.05
CA ALA A 391 -10.14 25.39 -0.01
C ALA A 391 -9.76 24.52 1.19
N ASP A 392 -8.93 23.48 0.98
CA ASP A 392 -8.34 22.64 2.04
C ASP A 392 -7.12 21.87 1.49
N GLY A 393 -6.35 21.20 2.37
CA GLY A 393 -5.14 20.51 1.99
C GLY A 393 -4.67 19.51 3.03
N LYS A 394 -3.64 18.74 2.64
CA LYS A 394 -2.88 17.85 3.53
C LYS A 394 -1.46 18.39 3.68
N PHE A 395 -0.95 18.39 4.88
CA PHE A 395 0.46 18.64 5.15
C PHE A 395 1.29 17.36 5.02
N GLU A 396 2.61 17.48 4.96
CA GLU A 396 3.52 16.33 4.96
C GLU A 396 3.45 15.56 6.28
N SER A 397 3.32 16.28 7.41
CA SER A 397 3.10 15.67 8.73
C SER A 397 1.62 15.52 9.06
N ASP A 398 1.31 14.50 9.88
CA ASP A 398 -0.01 14.33 10.47
C ASP A 398 -0.32 15.50 11.44
N VAL A 399 -1.59 15.87 11.54
CA VAL A 399 -2.10 16.90 12.45
C VAL A 399 -2.54 16.36 13.81
N ASP A 400 -2.51 15.05 14.00
CA ASP A 400 -2.71 14.36 15.28
C ASP A 400 -1.33 14.01 15.85
N THR A 401 -0.85 14.81 16.79
CA THR A 401 0.52 14.84 17.28
C THR A 401 0.58 14.87 18.82
N ILE A 402 1.76 15.01 19.37
CA ILE A 402 2.03 15.06 20.80
C ILE A 402 3.07 16.13 21.10
N VAL A 403 3.03 16.72 22.30
CA VAL A 403 4.02 17.74 22.75
C VAL A 403 5.44 17.24 22.45
N GLY A 404 6.23 18.09 21.78
CA GLY A 404 7.63 17.84 21.46
C GLY A 404 7.90 17.09 20.14
N GLU A 405 6.87 16.62 19.43
CA GLU A 405 7.02 16.08 18.06
C GLU A 405 7.12 17.24 17.08
N GLN A 406 8.27 17.39 16.42
CA GLN A 406 8.43 18.43 15.40
C GLN A 406 7.72 18.01 14.11
N LEU A 407 6.78 18.84 13.64
CA LEU A 407 6.02 18.62 12.42
C LEU A 407 6.59 19.43 11.27
N ASN A 408 6.47 18.89 10.06
CA ASN A 408 6.65 19.61 8.82
C ASN A 408 5.28 19.93 8.22
N LEU A 409 4.85 21.18 8.30
CA LEU A 409 3.59 21.67 7.76
C LEU A 409 3.71 22.17 6.31
N LYS A 410 4.70 21.63 5.58
CA LYS A 410 4.73 21.81 4.14
C LYS A 410 3.50 21.19 3.51
N LEU A 411 2.87 21.93 2.61
CA LEU A 411 1.69 21.47 1.89
C LEU A 411 2.05 20.31 0.95
N LYS A 412 1.43 19.16 1.17
CA LYS A 412 1.64 17.94 0.37
C LYS A 412 0.68 17.88 -0.82
N SER A 413 -0.58 18.26 -0.59
CA SER A 413 -1.63 18.31 -1.61
C SER A 413 -2.73 19.29 -1.19
N ALA A 414 -3.46 19.82 -2.15
CA ALA A 414 -4.56 20.74 -1.93
C ALA A 414 -5.70 20.49 -2.91
N TRP A 415 -6.89 20.98 -2.57
CA TRP A 415 -8.09 20.87 -3.39
C TRP A 415 -8.99 22.09 -3.19
N ASP A 416 -9.88 22.30 -4.18
CA ASP A 416 -10.89 23.34 -4.12
C ASP A 416 -12.13 22.90 -3.34
N GLU A 417 -13.15 23.79 -3.22
CA GLU A 417 -14.43 23.51 -2.52
C GLU A 417 -15.23 22.35 -3.14
N PHE A 418 -14.93 21.96 -4.38
CA PHE A 418 -15.52 20.83 -5.09
C PHE A 418 -14.63 19.60 -5.11
N LEU A 419 -13.61 19.54 -4.25
CA LEU A 419 -12.63 18.45 -4.14
C LEU A 419 -11.86 18.16 -5.44
N ASN A 420 -11.74 19.15 -6.34
CA ASN A 420 -10.83 19.07 -7.45
C ASN A 420 -9.40 19.32 -6.96
N PRO A 421 -8.43 18.51 -7.37
CA PRO A 421 -7.04 18.72 -6.94
C PRO A 421 -6.47 20.00 -7.53
N ILE A 422 -5.69 20.70 -6.71
CA ILE A 422 -4.96 21.89 -7.11
C ILE A 422 -3.49 21.53 -7.28
N ASP A 423 -2.90 21.89 -8.41
CA ASP A 423 -1.46 21.81 -8.56
C ASP A 423 -0.79 22.89 -7.71
N ILE A 424 -0.08 22.43 -6.68
CA ILE A 424 0.61 23.33 -5.72
C ILE A 424 2.03 23.70 -6.16
N LYS A 425 2.49 23.19 -7.30
CA LYS A 425 3.82 23.53 -7.83
C LYS A 425 3.88 25.02 -8.17
N GLY A 426 4.85 25.70 -7.57
CA GLY A 426 5.03 27.16 -7.75
C GLY A 426 4.06 28.05 -6.96
N ARG A 427 3.14 27.45 -6.17
CA ARG A 427 2.29 28.20 -5.24
C ARG A 427 3.07 28.58 -3.98
N THR A 428 2.89 29.79 -3.51
CA THR A 428 3.43 30.28 -2.24
C THR A 428 2.32 30.44 -1.21
N TYR A 429 2.66 30.26 0.06
CA TYR A 429 1.71 30.41 1.16
C TYR A 429 2.43 30.76 2.46
N THR A 430 1.71 31.39 3.38
CA THR A 430 2.14 31.69 4.75
C THR A 430 1.31 30.89 5.73
N LEU A 431 1.92 30.53 6.85
CA LEU A 431 1.27 29.86 7.97
C LEU A 431 1.27 30.76 9.19
N THR A 432 0.15 30.83 9.87
CA THR A 432 0.00 31.45 11.18
C THR A 432 -0.68 30.50 12.14
N GLU A 433 -0.44 30.65 13.44
CA GLU A 433 -0.92 29.72 14.45
C GLU A 433 -1.59 30.48 15.61
N SER A 434 -2.59 29.85 16.23
CA SER A 434 -3.51 30.49 17.19
C SER A 434 -3.06 30.48 18.65
N SER A 435 -1.90 29.94 18.99
CA SER A 435 -1.47 29.70 20.38
C SER A 435 -0.90 30.91 21.11
N ASN A 436 -0.87 32.09 20.49
CA ASN A 436 -0.27 33.28 21.04
C ASN A 436 1.18 33.09 21.57
N GLY A 437 1.96 32.24 20.87
CA GLY A 437 3.36 31.96 21.22
C GLY A 437 3.55 30.76 22.17
N ALA A 438 2.47 30.04 22.56
CA ALA A 438 2.58 28.83 23.36
C ALA A 438 3.22 27.66 22.60
N ASN A 439 3.21 27.73 21.24
CA ASN A 439 3.88 26.79 20.35
C ASN A 439 4.85 27.53 19.43
N ILE A 440 5.77 26.81 18.80
CA ILE A 440 6.75 27.40 17.91
C ILE A 440 6.40 27.07 16.47
N LEU A 441 6.06 28.08 15.68
CA LEU A 441 5.93 27.99 14.22
C LEU A 441 7.05 28.83 13.58
N ASN A 442 7.92 28.17 12.83
CA ASN A 442 9.00 28.83 12.08
C ASN A 442 8.95 28.34 10.63
N GLY A 443 8.46 29.22 9.75
CA GLY A 443 8.17 28.85 8.36
C GLY A 443 7.18 27.69 8.29
N GLN A 444 7.65 26.52 7.84
CA GLN A 444 6.85 25.30 7.74
C GLN A 444 7.07 24.31 8.89
N THR A 445 7.96 24.64 9.82
CA THR A 445 8.26 23.80 10.98
C THR A 445 7.41 24.22 12.17
N TYR A 446 6.67 23.27 12.73
CA TYR A 446 5.81 23.45 13.89
C TYR A 446 6.25 22.54 15.03
N LEU A 447 6.46 23.10 16.20
CA LEU A 447 6.80 22.39 17.42
C LEU A 447 5.74 22.68 18.50
N PRO A 448 4.84 21.72 18.80
CA PRO A 448 3.89 21.87 19.88
C PRO A 448 4.61 21.83 21.24
N MET A 449 4.43 22.89 22.02
CA MET A 449 5.02 23.07 23.35
C MET A 449 4.03 22.69 24.47
N THR A 450 2.72 22.77 24.18
CA THR A 450 1.64 22.52 25.14
C THR A 450 0.59 21.59 24.53
N PRO A 451 -0.10 20.76 25.35
CA PRO A 451 -1.19 19.93 24.87
C PRO A 451 -2.45 20.77 24.59
N GLY A 452 -3.29 20.31 23.69
CA GLY A 452 -4.55 20.98 23.35
C GLY A 452 -4.90 20.93 21.88
N LYS A 453 -5.88 21.77 21.50
CA LYS A 453 -6.29 21.94 20.11
C LYS A 453 -5.89 23.33 19.65
N PHE A 454 -5.16 23.39 18.55
CA PHE A 454 -4.65 24.62 17.96
C PHE A 454 -5.07 24.71 16.50
N VAL A 455 -5.17 25.93 15.97
CA VAL A 455 -5.54 26.14 14.58
C VAL A 455 -4.37 26.77 13.84
N VAL A 456 -3.92 26.10 12.80
CA VAL A 456 -2.99 26.66 11.82
C VAL A 456 -3.78 27.17 10.63
N ASN A 457 -3.60 28.44 10.32
CA ASN A 457 -4.17 29.10 9.16
C ASN A 457 -3.14 29.13 8.03
N LEU A 458 -3.48 28.58 6.88
CA LEU A 458 -2.74 28.69 5.64
C LEU A 458 -3.37 29.77 4.77
N LYS A 459 -2.59 30.76 4.36
CA LYS A 459 -2.98 31.79 3.39
C LYS A 459 -2.10 31.69 2.16
N ALA A 460 -2.68 31.40 1.01
CA ALA A 460 -1.98 31.24 -0.25
C ALA A 460 -1.95 32.54 -1.09
N ASP A 461 -1.16 32.52 -2.16
CA ASP A 461 -0.80 33.65 -3.03
C ASP A 461 -1.97 34.32 -3.74
N LYS A 462 -3.08 33.62 -3.97
CA LYS A 462 -4.30 34.17 -4.56
C LYS A 462 -5.31 34.69 -3.53
N GLY A 463 -4.90 34.80 -2.26
CA GLY A 463 -5.77 35.19 -1.15
C GLY A 463 -6.71 34.09 -0.67
N ASP A 464 -6.58 32.90 -1.22
CA ASP A 464 -7.24 31.65 -0.86
C ASP A 464 -6.49 30.95 0.29
N GLY A 465 -7.07 29.90 0.88
CA GLY A 465 -6.45 29.14 1.96
C GLY A 465 -7.46 28.43 2.85
N PHE A 466 -6.97 27.87 3.95
CA PHE A 466 -7.79 27.10 4.87
C PHE A 466 -7.24 27.13 6.30
N ASN A 467 -8.07 26.72 7.24
CA ASN A 467 -7.71 26.49 8.63
C ASN A 467 -7.61 24.98 8.89
N LYS A 468 -6.56 24.59 9.62
CA LYS A 468 -6.37 23.18 10.01
C LYS A 468 -6.22 23.07 11.51
N GLU A 469 -7.08 22.26 12.15
CA GLU A 469 -6.94 21.92 13.56
C GLU A 469 -5.80 20.92 13.73
N ILE A 470 -4.89 21.22 14.68
CA ILE A 470 -3.83 20.33 15.14
C ILE A 470 -4.19 19.87 16.54
N ASN A 471 -4.32 18.56 16.71
CA ASN A 471 -4.60 17.94 18.02
C ASN A 471 -3.29 17.50 18.65
N VAL A 472 -2.91 18.14 19.75
CA VAL A 472 -1.67 17.86 20.48
C VAL A 472 -1.98 17.11 21.76
N ALA A 473 -1.53 15.86 21.84
CA ALA A 473 -1.68 15.03 23.03
C ALA A 473 -0.75 15.44 24.16
N ASP A 474 -1.17 15.16 25.39
CA ASP A 474 -0.37 15.34 26.59
C ASP A 474 0.83 14.39 26.62
N PRO A 475 1.99 14.81 27.17
CA PRO A 475 3.19 13.98 27.29
C PRO A 475 2.99 12.64 27.99
N SER A 476 2.01 12.50 28.90
CA SER A 476 1.68 11.21 29.54
C SER A 476 1.23 10.13 28.53
N SER A 477 0.81 10.53 27.33
CA SER A 477 0.44 9.60 26.25
C SER A 477 1.64 8.94 25.54
N TYR A 478 2.88 9.36 25.85
CA TYR A 478 4.05 8.64 25.36
C TYR A 478 4.15 7.25 25.98
N THR A 479 4.52 6.29 25.16
CA THR A 479 5.03 4.99 25.61
C THR A 479 6.51 4.89 25.26
N ASN A 480 7.25 4.01 25.98
CA ASN A 480 8.67 3.74 25.71
C ASN A 480 9.55 5.00 25.69
N LEU A 481 9.32 5.91 26.67
CA LEU A 481 10.18 7.09 26.83
C LEU A 481 11.61 6.64 27.16
N LYS A 482 12.59 7.12 26.38
CA LYS A 482 14.00 6.71 26.50
C LYS A 482 14.94 7.88 26.27
N LEU A 483 15.97 7.98 27.14
CA LEU A 483 17.17 8.76 26.88
C LEU A 483 18.24 7.87 26.27
N SER A 484 19.06 8.40 25.38
CA SER A 484 20.17 7.67 24.75
C SER A 484 21.29 8.61 24.33
N THR A 485 22.51 8.09 24.32
CA THR A 485 23.70 8.76 23.78
C THR A 485 24.49 7.74 22.95
N LYS A 486 25.39 8.22 22.11
CA LYS A 486 26.29 7.34 21.33
C LYS A 486 27.28 6.65 22.23
N ASN A 487 27.80 7.36 23.24
CA ASN A 487 28.74 6.83 24.21
C ASN A 487 28.35 7.35 25.60
N ASN A 488 28.15 6.50 26.55
CA ASN A 488 27.83 6.85 27.95
C ASN A 488 29.03 6.73 28.90
N ILE A 489 30.23 6.58 28.36
CA ILE A 489 31.48 6.75 29.08
C ILE A 489 31.86 8.23 29.01
N ILE A 490 32.06 8.86 30.17
CA ILE A 490 32.35 10.28 30.32
C ILE A 490 33.70 10.53 30.98
N LYS A 491 34.24 11.70 30.74
CA LYS A 491 35.38 12.27 31.47
C LYS A 491 35.14 13.76 31.73
N ARG A 492 35.84 14.31 32.74
CA ARG A 492 35.80 15.75 33.02
C ARG A 492 36.17 16.56 31.79
N GLY A 493 35.41 17.61 31.49
CA GLY A 493 35.59 18.48 30.33
C GLY A 493 35.06 17.89 29.00
N SER A 494 34.58 16.63 28.95
CA SER A 494 34.00 16.06 27.71
C SER A 494 32.59 16.58 27.42
N GLU A 495 32.21 16.49 26.15
CA GLU A 495 30.84 16.75 25.72
C GLU A 495 30.15 15.46 25.23
N ILE A 496 28.92 15.28 25.63
CA ILE A 496 28.05 14.21 25.12
C ILE A 496 26.78 14.81 24.55
N LYS A 497 26.23 14.17 23.53
CA LYS A 497 24.93 14.49 22.97
C LYS A 497 23.90 13.48 23.43
N VAL A 498 22.82 13.95 24.05
CA VAL A 498 21.71 13.12 24.50
C VAL A 498 20.51 13.29 23.59
N ASP A 499 19.91 12.19 23.19
CA ASP A 499 18.64 12.17 22.45
C ASP A 499 17.54 11.59 23.34
N ALA A 500 16.37 12.23 23.31
CA ALA A 500 15.14 11.74 23.92
C ALA A 500 14.20 11.19 22.85
N THR A 501 13.66 10.00 23.06
CA THR A 501 12.71 9.36 22.15
C THR A 501 11.55 8.76 22.92
N GLY A 502 10.38 8.70 22.28
CA GLY A 502 9.20 8.02 22.80
C GLY A 502 8.36 7.45 21.66
N GLU A 503 7.30 6.74 22.00
CA GLU A 503 6.35 6.24 21.00
C GLU A 503 4.96 6.84 21.26
N TYR A 504 4.27 7.25 20.20
CA TYR A 504 2.90 7.74 20.24
C TYR A 504 2.11 7.14 19.10
N LYS A 505 1.00 6.46 19.39
CA LYS A 505 0.17 5.76 18.37
C LYS A 505 0.98 4.87 17.43
N GLY A 506 2.00 4.16 17.97
CA GLY A 506 2.86 3.26 17.19
C GLY A 506 3.94 3.95 16.34
N ARG A 507 4.05 5.27 16.41
CA ARG A 507 5.13 6.04 15.76
C ARG A 507 6.25 6.31 16.76
N LYS A 508 7.50 6.03 16.36
CA LYS A 508 8.68 6.42 17.13
C LYS A 508 8.99 7.89 16.88
N ILE A 509 9.05 8.68 17.94
CA ILE A 509 9.22 10.13 17.88
C ILE A 509 10.54 10.51 18.55
N LYS A 510 11.32 11.34 17.89
CA LYS A 510 12.42 12.08 18.52
C LYS A 510 11.85 13.33 19.14
N ILE A 511 11.92 13.43 20.47
CA ILE A 511 11.33 14.52 21.23
C ILE A 511 12.27 15.72 21.19
N SER A 512 11.73 16.89 20.88
CA SER A 512 12.51 18.12 20.85
C SER A 512 13.09 18.46 22.23
N PRO A 513 14.38 18.78 22.34
CA PRO A 513 14.98 19.26 23.59
C PRO A 513 14.25 20.43 24.21
N ARG A 514 13.66 21.32 23.40
CA ARG A 514 13.00 22.56 23.84
C ARG A 514 11.80 22.36 24.77
N VAL A 515 11.17 21.15 24.76
CA VAL A 515 10.03 20.83 25.64
C VAL A 515 10.45 20.02 26.87
N LEU A 516 11.73 19.70 26.99
CA LEU A 516 12.24 18.77 28.00
C LEU A 516 13.15 19.50 28.99
N LYS A 517 13.14 19.03 30.24
CA LYS A 517 14.07 19.44 31.29
C LYS A 517 14.79 18.20 31.80
N LEU A 518 16.11 18.20 31.65
CA LEU A 518 16.95 17.14 32.21
C LEU A 518 17.31 17.45 33.66
N ASN A 519 17.36 16.42 34.49
CA ASN A 519 17.91 16.48 35.84
C ASN A 519 19.21 15.66 35.85
N PHE A 520 20.19 16.16 36.60
CA PHE A 520 21.50 15.54 36.78
C PHE A 520 21.60 15.04 38.21
N GLU A 521 21.95 13.77 38.37
CA GLU A 521 22.16 13.10 39.64
C GLU A 521 23.60 12.63 39.70
N ASP A 522 24.30 12.97 40.77
CA ASP A 522 25.74 12.71 40.98
C ASP A 522 26.60 13.19 39.77
N LEU A 523 26.17 14.31 39.13
CA LEU A 523 26.71 14.86 37.92
C LEU A 523 26.59 16.39 37.93
N ASN A 524 27.74 17.09 37.78
CA ASN A 524 27.79 18.51 37.50
C ASN A 524 28.05 18.73 36.02
N ALA A 525 27.07 19.29 35.31
CA ALA A 525 27.14 19.46 33.88
C ALA A 525 26.37 20.69 33.39
N GLU A 526 26.82 21.27 32.30
CA GLU A 526 26.13 22.33 31.57
C GLU A 526 25.39 21.73 30.36
N VAL A 527 24.14 22.11 30.18
CA VAL A 527 23.31 21.61 29.08
C VAL A 527 22.91 22.73 28.14
N ASN A 528 23.07 22.50 26.83
CA ASN A 528 22.46 23.37 25.81
C ASN A 528 21.01 22.94 25.61
N PRO A 529 20.01 23.78 26.00
CA PRO A 529 18.61 23.40 25.99
C PRO A 529 18.02 23.23 24.57
N ASN A 530 18.71 23.69 23.55
CA ASN A 530 18.21 23.59 22.17
C ASN A 530 18.58 22.28 21.47
N ASN A 531 19.65 21.62 21.90
CA ASN A 531 20.16 20.43 21.22
C ASN A 531 20.62 19.29 22.14
N PHE A 532 20.59 19.50 23.48
CA PHE A 532 21.08 18.56 24.48
C PHE A 532 22.55 18.11 24.27
N ASN A 533 23.39 19.02 23.82
CA ASN A 533 24.82 18.88 24.04
C ASN A 533 25.10 19.21 25.51
N ILE A 534 25.75 18.30 26.22
CA ILE A 534 25.99 18.34 27.64
C ILE A 534 27.48 18.33 27.87
N LYS A 535 28.00 19.38 28.47
CA LYS A 535 29.39 19.49 28.89
C LYS A 535 29.52 19.01 30.31
N ILE A 536 30.38 18.02 30.55
CA ILE A 536 30.59 17.37 31.83
C ILE A 536 31.65 18.16 32.59
N ASN A 537 31.28 18.81 33.68
CA ASN A 537 32.22 19.54 34.50
C ASN A 537 32.85 18.65 35.57
N ASP A 538 32.02 17.89 36.29
CA ASP A 538 32.43 16.95 37.35
C ASP A 538 31.36 15.85 37.58
N TYR A 539 31.76 14.73 38.21
CA TYR A 539 30.83 13.66 38.54
C TYR A 539 31.32 12.81 39.71
N GLY A 540 30.37 12.18 40.40
CA GLY A 540 30.63 11.24 41.48
C GLY A 540 30.62 9.79 41.03
N LYS A 541 30.25 8.86 41.96
CA LYS A 541 30.35 7.41 41.70
C LYS A 541 29.24 6.86 40.79
N ASN A 542 28.08 7.49 40.78
CA ASN A 542 26.90 6.99 40.04
C ASN A 542 26.22 8.06 39.20
N PRO A 543 26.96 8.71 38.29
CA PRO A 543 26.43 9.80 37.49
C PRO A 543 25.31 9.31 36.56
N LYS A 544 24.19 10.01 36.56
CA LYS A 544 23.06 9.71 35.66
C LYS A 544 22.30 10.98 35.29
N ILE A 545 21.70 10.88 34.10
CA ILE A 545 20.76 11.90 33.58
C ILE A 545 19.37 11.31 33.69
N THR A 546 18.44 12.06 34.27
CA THR A 546 17.04 11.66 34.36
C THR A 546 16.14 12.70 33.66
N LEU A 547 15.06 12.22 33.11
CA LEU A 547 14.02 12.98 32.45
C LEU A 547 12.67 12.57 32.99
N LYS A 548 11.90 13.51 33.52
CA LYS A 548 10.48 13.35 33.77
C LYS A 548 9.70 14.09 32.70
N PHE A 549 8.83 13.40 31.97
CA PHE A 549 8.00 13.98 30.93
C PHE A 549 6.57 13.44 30.99
N GLY A 550 5.62 14.30 31.39
CA GLY A 550 4.32 13.85 31.87
C GLY A 550 4.46 13.03 33.14
N ASP A 551 3.86 11.84 33.15
CA ASP A 551 3.96 10.82 34.20
C ASP A 551 5.10 9.82 33.99
N LYS A 552 5.83 9.93 32.90
CA LYS A 552 6.92 9.00 32.51
C LYS A 552 8.26 9.48 33.00
N ILE A 553 9.13 8.52 33.33
CA ILE A 553 10.50 8.78 33.74
C ILE A 553 11.42 7.92 32.86
N ALA A 554 12.47 8.55 32.34
CA ALA A 554 13.58 7.88 31.66
C ALA A 554 14.89 8.20 32.38
N SER A 555 15.79 7.25 32.44
CA SER A 555 17.11 7.39 33.05
C SER A 555 18.19 6.93 32.10
N LEU A 556 19.32 7.65 32.09
CA LEU A 556 20.51 7.34 31.33
C LEU A 556 21.72 7.30 32.30
N PRO A 557 22.20 6.13 32.68
CA PRO A 557 23.41 6.00 33.49
C PRO A 557 24.62 6.39 32.63
N LEU A 558 25.56 7.06 33.26
CA LEU A 558 26.85 7.45 32.69
C LEU A 558 27.96 6.73 33.47
N TYR A 559 29.12 6.53 32.86
CA TYR A 559 30.21 5.77 33.42
C TYR A 559 31.51 6.54 33.29
N ASP A 560 32.38 6.43 34.29
CA ASP A 560 33.73 6.99 34.28
C ASP A 560 34.58 6.41 33.15
N GLU A 561 35.57 7.16 32.65
CA GLU A 561 36.49 6.70 31.60
C GLU A 561 37.31 5.44 31.99
N ASN A 562 37.45 5.15 33.27
CA ASN A 562 38.04 3.91 33.78
C ASN A 562 37.03 2.77 33.90
N THR A 563 35.78 3.00 33.57
CA THR A 563 34.73 1.97 33.56
C THR A 563 34.80 1.19 32.26
N ARG A 564 34.90 -0.14 32.38
CA ARG A 564 34.72 -1.03 31.24
C ARG A 564 33.26 -1.39 31.11
N LEU A 565 32.66 -1.05 29.99
CA LEU A 565 31.24 -1.25 29.71
C LEU A 565 31.05 -2.30 28.62
N ILE A 566 30.44 -3.41 29.00
CA ILE A 566 30.11 -4.51 28.09
C ILE A 566 28.60 -4.44 27.80
N LYS A 567 28.21 -4.40 26.54
CA LYS A 567 26.80 -4.45 26.13
C LYS A 567 26.56 -5.63 25.21
N MET A 568 25.55 -6.43 25.51
CA MET A 568 25.13 -7.57 24.70
C MET A 568 23.61 -7.70 24.66
N LYS A 569 23.08 -8.49 23.76
CA LYS A 569 21.64 -8.68 23.61
C LYS A 569 21.26 -10.16 23.65
N ILE A 570 20.13 -10.47 24.24
CA ILE A 570 19.57 -11.82 24.25
C ILE A 570 19.39 -12.33 22.81
N ASN A 571 19.86 -13.55 22.55
CA ASN A 571 19.85 -14.23 21.25
C ASN A 571 20.71 -13.58 20.14
N ASP A 572 21.63 -12.65 20.47
CA ASP A 572 22.58 -12.05 19.55
C ASP A 572 24.02 -12.56 19.83
N LEU A 573 24.82 -12.74 18.79
CA LEU A 573 26.25 -13.08 18.89
C LEU A 573 27.13 -11.84 19.03
N ASN A 574 26.62 -10.66 18.69
CA ASN A 574 27.39 -9.44 18.73
C ASN A 574 27.29 -8.81 20.12
N TYR A 575 28.42 -8.30 20.59
CA TYR A 575 28.52 -7.50 21.81
C TYR A 575 29.49 -6.34 21.63
N THR A 576 29.54 -5.42 22.55
CA THR A 576 30.50 -4.33 22.54
C THR A 576 31.22 -4.23 23.86
N VAL A 577 32.49 -3.80 23.82
CA VAL A 577 33.29 -3.42 24.99
C VAL A 577 33.71 -1.98 24.77
N ASN A 578 33.29 -1.08 25.62
CA ASN A 578 33.49 0.39 25.47
C ASN A 578 33.10 0.93 24.07
N GLY A 579 32.05 0.33 23.45
CA GLY A 579 31.59 0.68 22.11
C GLY A 579 32.30 -0.04 20.96
N GLU A 580 33.41 -0.71 21.21
CA GLU A 580 34.10 -1.56 20.22
C GLU A 580 33.28 -2.84 19.98
N LYS A 581 32.96 -3.11 18.72
CA LYS A 581 32.18 -4.29 18.32
C LYS A 581 33.01 -5.55 18.38
N LYS A 582 32.48 -6.57 19.06
CA LYS A 582 33.06 -7.90 19.16
C LYS A 582 32.02 -8.96 18.87
N LYS A 583 32.44 -10.20 18.64
CA LYS A 583 31.53 -11.32 18.35
C LYS A 583 31.88 -12.50 19.25
N MET A 584 30.85 -13.06 19.89
CA MET A 584 30.95 -14.30 20.63
C MET A 584 30.50 -15.49 19.80
N ASP A 585 30.91 -16.70 20.15
CA ASP A 585 30.54 -17.94 19.46
C ASP A 585 29.25 -18.56 20.01
N ALA A 586 28.73 -18.04 21.11
CA ALA A 586 27.52 -18.53 21.77
C ALA A 586 26.63 -17.38 22.24
N LYS A 587 25.31 -17.54 22.11
CA LYS A 587 24.31 -16.47 22.37
C LYS A 587 23.86 -16.48 23.81
N PRO A 588 23.72 -15.31 24.46
CA PRO A 588 22.97 -15.21 25.73
C PRO A 588 21.51 -15.62 25.55
N PHE A 589 20.93 -16.28 26.53
CA PHE A 589 19.52 -16.66 26.50
C PHE A 589 18.87 -16.61 27.90
N ILE A 590 17.56 -16.69 27.95
CA ILE A 590 16.80 -16.72 29.21
C ILE A 590 16.33 -18.16 29.47
N ALA A 591 16.61 -18.68 30.65
CA ALA A 591 16.07 -19.93 31.15
C ALA A 591 15.70 -19.77 32.66
N ASN A 592 14.60 -20.37 33.08
CA ASN A 592 14.09 -20.30 34.45
C ASN A 592 14.05 -18.86 34.99
N SER A 593 13.61 -17.90 34.17
CA SER A 593 13.57 -16.48 34.47
C SER A 593 14.94 -15.86 34.86
N ARG A 594 16.03 -16.49 34.45
CA ARG A 594 17.42 -16.00 34.64
C ARG A 594 18.07 -15.82 33.25
N THR A 595 18.85 -14.75 33.12
CA THR A 595 19.70 -14.51 31.95
C THR A 595 20.98 -15.30 32.08
N LEU A 596 21.18 -16.24 31.18
CA LEU A 596 22.37 -17.08 31.10
C LEU A 596 23.27 -16.55 29.97
N VAL A 597 24.54 -16.34 30.30
CA VAL A 597 25.55 -15.80 29.37
C VAL A 597 26.73 -16.76 29.25
N PRO A 598 27.40 -16.81 28.08
CA PRO A 598 28.62 -17.61 27.93
C PRO A 598 29.71 -17.03 28.83
N LEU A 599 30.18 -17.81 29.82
CA LEU A 599 31.03 -17.35 30.89
C LEU A 599 32.37 -16.79 30.37
N ARG A 600 33.03 -17.51 29.47
CA ARG A 600 34.38 -17.15 28.96
C ARG A 600 34.42 -15.73 28.42
N PHE A 601 33.43 -15.33 27.60
CA PHE A 601 33.45 -14.00 26.99
C PHE A 601 33.30 -12.87 28.01
N ILE A 602 32.58 -13.10 29.09
CA ILE A 602 32.44 -12.10 30.15
C ILE A 602 33.74 -11.95 30.90
N VAL A 603 34.32 -13.07 31.31
CA VAL A 603 35.55 -13.07 32.11
C VAL A 603 36.76 -12.55 31.31
N GLU A 604 36.92 -12.97 30.06
CA GLU A 604 37.97 -12.45 29.17
C GLU A 604 37.79 -10.95 28.87
N ALA A 605 36.52 -10.48 28.70
CA ALA A 605 36.22 -9.07 28.48
C ALA A 605 36.65 -8.18 29.65
N ILE A 606 36.78 -8.73 30.85
CA ILE A 606 37.24 -8.03 32.05
C ILE A 606 38.70 -8.35 32.41
N GLY A 607 39.42 -9.05 31.53
CA GLY A 607 40.84 -9.39 31.75
C GLY A 607 41.09 -10.54 32.74
N GLY A 608 40.06 -11.34 33.03
CA GLY A 608 40.16 -12.55 33.87
C GLY A 608 40.50 -13.80 33.07
N ASP A 609 40.79 -14.89 33.78
CA ASP A 609 41.10 -16.20 33.23
C ASP A 609 40.04 -17.24 33.56
N VAL A 610 39.81 -18.19 32.66
CA VAL A 610 38.81 -19.27 32.80
C VAL A 610 39.46 -20.61 32.50
N GLN A 611 39.48 -21.49 33.48
CA GLN A 611 40.03 -22.84 33.36
C GLN A 611 38.89 -23.87 33.53
N TRP A 612 38.99 -24.98 32.79
CA TRP A 612 38.03 -26.08 32.83
C TRP A 612 38.70 -27.37 33.29
N ASP A 613 38.25 -27.91 34.42
CA ASP A 613 38.59 -29.25 34.89
C ASP A 613 37.50 -30.25 34.47
N GLY A 614 37.79 -31.04 33.43
CA GLY A 614 36.84 -31.99 32.86
C GLY A 614 36.50 -33.16 33.75
N ASP A 615 37.47 -33.61 34.58
CA ASP A 615 37.29 -34.77 35.48
C ASP A 615 36.42 -34.42 36.65
N LYS A 616 36.58 -33.25 37.19
CA LYS A 616 35.78 -32.72 38.32
C LYS A 616 34.51 -32.00 37.87
N ARG A 617 34.39 -31.71 36.54
CA ARG A 617 33.32 -30.89 35.99
C ARG A 617 33.17 -29.52 36.68
N VAL A 618 34.32 -28.85 36.90
CA VAL A 618 34.39 -27.56 37.56
C VAL A 618 35.05 -26.53 36.67
N VAL A 619 34.43 -25.35 36.60
CA VAL A 619 35.05 -24.18 35.98
C VAL A 619 35.64 -23.30 37.04
N THR A 620 36.95 -22.98 36.88
CA THR A 620 37.64 -22.00 37.73
C THR A 620 37.72 -20.67 37.03
N VAL A 621 37.28 -19.60 37.68
CA VAL A 621 37.39 -18.22 37.22
C VAL A 621 38.32 -17.47 38.14
N ASN A 622 39.35 -16.87 37.55
CA ASN A 622 40.28 -15.98 38.27
C ASN A 622 40.15 -14.57 37.67
N SER A 623 39.75 -13.60 38.47
CA SER A 623 39.61 -12.21 38.05
C SER A 623 39.74 -11.26 39.24
N HIS A 624 40.57 -10.22 39.11
CA HIS A 624 40.73 -9.16 40.12
C HIS A 624 41.01 -9.69 41.55
N GLY A 625 41.94 -10.67 41.66
CA GLY A 625 42.31 -11.27 42.93
C GLY A 625 41.20 -12.16 43.56
N ARG A 626 40.17 -12.52 42.81
CA ARG A 626 39.08 -13.41 43.23
C ARG A 626 39.11 -14.71 42.45
N GLU A 627 38.90 -15.81 43.17
CA GLU A 627 38.72 -17.14 42.63
C GLU A 627 37.26 -17.60 42.80
N LEU A 628 36.64 -18.04 41.72
CA LEU A 628 35.33 -18.66 41.71
C LEU A 628 35.46 -20.09 41.17
N LEU A 629 35.01 -21.07 41.96
CA LEU A 629 34.88 -22.47 41.54
C LEU A 629 33.41 -22.76 41.28
N LEU A 630 33.10 -23.11 40.05
CA LEU A 630 31.72 -23.29 39.53
C LEU A 630 31.55 -24.76 39.09
N PRO A 631 31.11 -25.66 40.02
CA PRO A 631 30.74 -27.01 39.63
C PRO A 631 29.52 -26.95 38.70
N ILE A 632 29.58 -27.66 37.56
CA ILE A 632 28.46 -27.71 36.61
C ILE A 632 27.31 -28.46 37.23
N ASP A 633 26.08 -27.96 36.97
CA ASP A 633 24.81 -28.46 37.45
C ASP A 633 24.63 -28.38 38.97
N SER A 634 25.55 -27.70 39.69
CA SER A 634 25.49 -27.48 41.13
C SER A 634 24.94 -26.08 41.45
N LYS A 635 24.07 -26.02 42.48
CA LYS A 635 23.63 -24.78 43.10
C LYS A 635 24.53 -24.31 44.26
N LYS A 636 25.67 -24.96 44.46
CA LYS A 636 26.72 -24.58 45.40
C LYS A 636 27.97 -24.28 44.63
N ILE A 637 28.55 -23.16 44.88
CA ILE A 637 29.81 -22.69 44.30
C ILE A 637 30.75 -22.22 45.40
N THR A 638 32.02 -22.05 45.09
CA THR A 638 32.99 -21.51 46.02
C THR A 638 33.55 -20.18 45.54
N VAL A 639 33.57 -19.16 46.40
CA VAL A 639 34.15 -17.84 46.12
C VAL A 639 35.24 -17.59 47.16
N ASN A 640 36.50 -17.48 46.74
CA ASN A 640 37.68 -17.33 47.62
C ASN A 640 37.66 -18.34 48.79
N GLY A 641 37.42 -19.62 48.47
CA GLY A 641 37.39 -20.72 49.46
C GLY A 641 36.09 -20.84 50.27
N LYS A 642 35.12 -19.92 50.15
CA LYS A 642 33.85 -19.94 50.90
C LYS A 642 32.72 -20.46 50.03
N GLU A 643 31.98 -21.48 50.51
CA GLU A 643 30.81 -22.02 49.79
C GLU A 643 29.62 -21.04 49.85
N ILE A 644 28.97 -20.81 48.68
CA ILE A 644 27.83 -19.95 48.51
C ILE A 644 26.76 -20.69 47.70
N ALA A 645 25.49 -20.58 48.12
CA ALA A 645 24.35 -21.12 47.41
C ALA A 645 23.88 -20.14 46.31
N ILE A 646 23.53 -20.68 45.14
CA ILE A 646 22.98 -19.94 44.01
C ILE A 646 21.64 -20.49 43.57
N ASP A 647 20.80 -19.65 43.04
CA ASP A 647 19.45 -20.02 42.61
C ASP A 647 19.38 -20.80 41.31
N GLN A 648 20.34 -20.58 40.41
CA GLN A 648 20.47 -21.26 39.13
C GLN A 648 21.93 -21.72 38.93
N ALA A 649 22.12 -23.02 38.70
CA ALA A 649 23.43 -23.62 38.44
C ALA A 649 24.06 -23.17 37.12
N ALA A 650 25.38 -23.20 37.04
CA ALA A 650 26.11 -23.17 35.80
C ALA A 650 25.80 -24.43 34.97
N ILE A 651 25.58 -24.27 33.68
CA ILE A 651 25.23 -25.38 32.78
C ILE A 651 26.14 -25.42 31.54
N ILE A 652 26.31 -26.60 30.97
CA ILE A 652 26.96 -26.75 29.66
C ILE A 652 25.87 -26.90 28.59
N LYS A 653 25.95 -26.12 27.54
CA LYS A 653 25.07 -26.17 26.36
C LYS A 653 25.87 -25.91 25.10
N GLY A 654 25.90 -26.87 24.15
CA GLY A 654 26.67 -26.75 22.91
C GLY A 654 28.14 -26.47 23.17
N ASP A 655 28.77 -27.24 24.06
CA ASP A 655 30.19 -27.17 24.48
C ASP A 655 30.60 -25.80 25.07
N ARG A 656 29.63 -25.05 25.59
CA ARG A 656 29.89 -23.77 26.26
C ARG A 656 29.28 -23.75 27.64
N THR A 657 30.02 -23.21 28.59
CA THR A 657 29.56 -22.99 29.96
C THR A 657 28.73 -21.70 30.02
N TYR A 658 27.55 -21.79 30.49
CA TYR A 658 26.63 -20.68 30.73
C TYR A 658 26.38 -20.48 32.20
N VAL A 659 26.36 -19.22 32.62
CA VAL A 659 26.17 -18.84 34.02
C VAL A 659 25.13 -17.75 34.16
N PRO A 660 24.42 -17.69 35.30
CA PRO A 660 23.52 -16.56 35.60
C PRO A 660 24.34 -15.27 35.73
N ILE A 661 24.11 -14.31 34.80
CA ILE A 661 24.96 -13.12 34.70
C ILE A 661 25.01 -12.29 35.99
N ARG A 662 23.89 -12.10 36.64
CA ARG A 662 23.82 -11.28 37.86
C ARG A 662 24.69 -11.83 38.97
N PHE A 663 24.63 -13.13 39.14
CA PHE A 663 25.42 -13.79 40.17
C PHE A 663 26.92 -13.63 39.94
N ILE A 664 27.40 -13.89 38.70
CA ILE A 664 28.81 -13.73 38.36
C ILE A 664 29.25 -12.27 38.52
N ALA A 665 28.44 -11.34 38.07
CA ALA A 665 28.74 -9.92 38.15
C ALA A 665 28.88 -9.44 39.58
N GLU A 666 27.96 -9.81 40.45
CA GLU A 666 27.99 -9.42 41.87
C GLU A 666 29.22 -9.97 42.60
N ASN A 667 29.64 -11.21 42.29
CA ASN A 667 30.83 -11.83 42.91
C ASN A 667 32.14 -11.35 42.33
N LEU A 668 32.13 -10.72 41.16
CA LEU A 668 33.30 -10.07 40.53
C LEU A 668 33.25 -8.54 40.60
N GLU A 669 32.42 -7.98 41.51
CA GLU A 669 32.25 -6.53 41.70
C GLU A 669 31.79 -5.74 40.48
N MET A 670 31.06 -6.38 39.62
CA MET A 670 30.45 -5.76 38.45
C MET A 670 28.99 -5.36 38.70
N ASN A 671 28.56 -4.32 38.06
CA ASN A 671 27.13 -3.96 38.02
C ASN A 671 26.48 -4.54 36.76
N VAL A 672 25.26 -5.05 36.90
CA VAL A 672 24.47 -5.56 35.77
C VAL A 672 23.14 -4.85 35.69
N ASN A 673 22.86 -4.29 34.52
CA ASN A 673 21.58 -3.70 34.18
C ASN A 673 20.96 -4.49 33.02
N TYR A 674 19.68 -4.86 33.15
CA TYR A 674 18.91 -5.51 32.08
C TYR A 674 17.80 -4.58 31.58
N ILE A 675 17.87 -4.22 30.29
CA ILE A 675 16.89 -3.35 29.65
C ILE A 675 15.84 -4.22 28.99
N HIS A 676 14.64 -4.29 29.58
CA HIS A 676 13.55 -5.17 29.19
C HIS A 676 13.09 -4.94 27.74
N GLU A 677 12.95 -3.67 27.34
CA GLU A 677 12.40 -3.29 26.03
C GLU A 677 13.29 -3.71 24.86
N SER A 678 14.60 -3.52 24.99
CA SER A 678 15.58 -3.89 23.96
C SER A 678 16.15 -5.29 24.15
N ARG A 679 15.90 -5.94 25.31
CA ARG A 679 16.48 -7.22 25.74
C ARG A 679 18.01 -7.14 25.77
N GLU A 680 18.53 -5.97 26.14
CA GLU A 680 19.96 -5.70 26.26
C GLU A 680 20.44 -5.93 27.71
N ILE A 681 21.67 -6.39 27.81
CA ILE A 681 22.40 -6.57 29.06
C ILE A 681 23.57 -5.61 29.02
N GLU A 682 23.66 -4.74 30.04
CA GLU A 682 24.80 -3.87 30.26
C GLU A 682 25.54 -4.35 31.52
N ILE A 683 26.83 -4.58 31.38
CA ILE A 683 27.72 -4.95 32.48
C ILE A 683 28.78 -3.89 32.57
N SER A 684 28.98 -3.31 33.76
CA SER A 684 30.00 -2.30 33.99
C SER A 684 30.87 -2.65 35.20
N TYR A 685 32.16 -2.43 35.09
CA TYR A 685 33.07 -2.53 36.20
C TYR A 685 34.16 -1.45 36.10
N PHE A 686 34.73 -1.10 37.25
CA PHE A 686 35.77 -0.08 37.37
C PHE A 686 37.13 -0.74 37.23
N GLU A 687 37.95 -0.27 36.27
CA GLU A 687 39.31 -0.78 36.00
C GLU A 687 40.30 0.10 36.79
N ASP A 688 40.88 -0.43 37.88
CA ASP A 688 41.88 0.32 38.64
C ASP A 688 43.26 0.25 37.93
N LYS A 689 43.71 1.39 37.41
CA LYS A 689 44.98 1.48 36.65
C LYS A 689 46.21 1.12 37.43
N LYS A 690 46.14 0.98 38.78
CA LYS A 690 47.29 0.64 39.62
C LYS A 690 47.75 -0.82 39.51
N GLU A 691 46.93 -1.72 38.96
CA GLU A 691 47.31 -3.14 38.75
C GLU A 691 48.02 -3.44 37.43
N LEU A 692 48.01 -2.52 36.48
CA LEU A 692 48.64 -2.72 35.16
C LEU A 692 50.14 -2.37 35.12
N ASP A 693 50.60 -1.53 36.04
CA ASP A 693 52.04 -1.12 36.13
C ASP A 693 52.94 -2.15 36.86
N ASN A 694 52.38 -3.23 37.37
CA ASN A 694 53.17 -4.27 38.10
C ASN A 694 53.39 -5.57 37.34
N LYS A 695 53.13 -5.62 36.05
CA LYS A 695 53.56 -6.73 35.18
C LYS A 695 54.71 -6.30 34.28
N GLU A 696 55.93 -6.29 34.83
CA GLU A 696 57.15 -6.36 34.03
C GLU A 696 57.23 -7.71 33.29
N PRO A 697 57.75 -7.72 32.06
CA PRO A 697 57.87 -8.94 31.28
C PRO A 697 59.04 -9.77 31.79
N ASN A 698 58.77 -10.95 32.34
CA ASN A 698 59.81 -11.93 32.60
C ASN A 698 60.36 -12.52 31.30
N GLU A 699 61.67 -12.54 31.27
CA GLU A 699 62.60 -12.93 30.26
C GLU A 699 62.41 -14.33 29.63
N LYS A 700 62.76 -14.35 28.39
CA LYS A 700 63.37 -15.42 27.53
C LYS A 700 63.68 -16.73 28.20
N THR A 701 63.25 -17.82 27.61
CA THR A 701 64.05 -19.04 27.49
C THR A 701 64.05 -19.48 26.00
N GLU A 702 65.25 -19.35 25.44
CA GLU A 702 65.66 -19.96 24.15
C GLU A 702 65.68 -21.48 24.30
N VAL A 703 65.14 -22.20 23.34
CA VAL A 703 65.74 -23.52 22.96
C VAL A 703 65.77 -23.59 21.44
N ASN A 704 66.98 -23.68 20.99
CA ASN A 704 67.47 -23.98 19.64
C ASN A 704 66.91 -25.31 19.09
N ASN A 705 66.67 -25.39 17.80
CA ASN A 705 67.40 -26.18 16.76
C ASN A 705 66.61 -26.17 15.47
N SER A 706 67.09 -25.59 14.47
CA SER A 706 68.07 -25.92 13.40
C SER A 706 67.57 -26.82 12.29
N ILE A 707 67.91 -26.36 11.08
CA ILE A 707 68.15 -27.07 9.82
C ILE A 707 66.98 -26.99 8.81
N ASN A 708 67.12 -26.51 7.65
CA ASN A 708 68.06 -26.24 6.56
C ASN A 708 67.30 -25.50 5.45
N GLU A 709 67.88 -24.49 4.90
CA GLU A 709 68.46 -24.35 3.53
C GLU A 709 67.46 -24.67 2.37
N ASN A 710 67.22 -23.92 1.36
CA ASN A 710 68.20 -23.15 0.54
C ASN A 710 67.45 -22.36 -0.57
N ILE A 711 68.04 -21.28 -0.94
CA ILE A 711 68.44 -20.81 -2.27
C ILE A 711 67.55 -19.79 -2.98
N ASN A 712 68.09 -18.62 -3.00
CA ASN A 712 68.40 -17.70 -4.13
C ASN A 712 67.22 -17.08 -4.91
N SER A 713 67.32 -15.92 -5.32
CA SER A 713 68.22 -14.79 -5.36
C SER A 713 67.68 -13.67 -6.21
N LYS A 714 68.08 -12.51 -5.84
CA LYS A 714 68.44 -11.37 -6.71
C LYS A 714 67.34 -10.42 -7.24
N ASN A 715 67.51 -9.31 -6.74
CA ASN A 715 67.97 -8.02 -7.33
C ASN A 715 66.86 -7.09 -7.76
N ASN A 716 66.77 -6.02 -7.16
CA ASN A 716 67.51 -4.78 -7.12
C ASN A 716 66.78 -3.61 -7.74
N LYS A 717 66.74 -2.61 -6.95
CA LYS A 717 66.96 -1.18 -7.24
C LYS A 717 65.84 -0.30 -7.75
N ASN A 718 65.54 0.57 -6.85
CA ASN A 718 65.76 2.04 -6.95
C ASN A 718 64.75 2.85 -7.78
N LEU A 719 64.25 3.75 -7.15
CA LEU A 719 64.45 5.18 -6.99
C LEU A 719 63.29 6.04 -7.45
N ASN A 720 62.86 6.75 -6.49
CA ASN A 720 62.59 8.20 -6.49
C ASN A 720 61.58 8.85 -7.39
N ASN A 721 60.73 9.52 -6.69
CA ASN A 721 60.48 10.94 -6.75
C ASN A 721 59.36 11.52 -7.63
N LYS A 722 58.58 12.20 -6.89
CA LYS A 722 58.07 13.58 -7.14
C LYS A 722 56.86 13.77 -8.04
N SER A 723 55.89 14.24 -7.35
CA SER A 723 55.28 15.56 -7.47
C SER A 723 54.32 15.85 -8.61
N ASN A 724 53.23 16.31 -8.17
CA ASN A 724 52.46 17.49 -8.61
C ASN A 724 51.54 17.40 -9.81
N GLU A 725 50.35 17.73 -9.41
CA GLU A 725 49.50 18.82 -9.92
C GLU A 725 48.69 18.62 -11.20
N ASN A 726 47.46 18.89 -10.94
CA ASN A 726 46.57 19.77 -11.70
C ASN A 726 45.78 19.28 -12.93
N ASN A 727 44.53 19.36 -12.69
CA ASN A 727 43.55 20.14 -13.44
C ASN A 727 42.95 19.64 -14.77
N LYS A 728 41.67 19.67 -14.68
CA LYS A 728 40.71 20.24 -15.64
C LYS A 728 40.24 19.43 -16.85
N ASN A 729 38.95 19.30 -16.77
CA ASN A 729 37.94 19.69 -17.77
C ASN A 729 37.67 18.82 -19.02
N ASN A 730 36.41 18.66 -19.13
CA ASN A 730 35.56 18.81 -20.33
C ASN A 730 35.33 17.58 -21.22
N GLU A 731 34.08 17.26 -21.17
CA GLU A 731 33.08 17.40 -22.25
C GLU A 731 33.10 16.37 -23.40
N LEU A 732 31.89 15.94 -23.59
CA LEU A 732 31.14 15.75 -24.84
C LEU A 732 31.33 14.46 -25.66
N SER A 733 30.18 13.91 -25.77
CA SER A 733 29.44 13.55 -27.01
C SER A 733 29.57 12.15 -27.58
N ASN A 734 28.40 11.64 -27.65
CA ASN A 734 27.72 11.11 -28.83
C ASN A 734 28.17 9.81 -29.52
N ASN A 735 27.14 9.08 -29.68
CA ASN A 735 26.67 8.41 -30.87
C ASN A 735 26.94 6.91 -31.10
N ASN A 736 25.80 6.29 -31.10
CA ASN A 736 25.23 5.50 -32.22
C ASN A 736 25.68 4.06 -32.48
N LEU A 737 24.61 3.33 -32.58
CA LEU A 737 24.22 2.41 -33.68
C LEU A 737 24.65 0.94 -33.61
N GLU A 738 23.57 0.24 -33.61
CA GLU A 738 23.19 -0.87 -34.48
C GLU A 738 23.60 -2.31 -34.15
N THR A 739 22.52 -3.00 -33.98
CA THR A 739 21.98 -4.12 -34.78
C THR A 739 22.52 -5.50 -34.55
N ASN A 740 21.54 -6.32 -34.47
CA ASN A 740 21.31 -7.60 -35.13
C ASN A 740 21.35 -8.87 -34.29
N ASN A 741 20.14 -9.37 -34.18
CA ASN A 741 19.64 -10.63 -34.77
C ASN A 741 20.10 -11.98 -34.23
N ASN A 742 19.03 -12.69 -34.01
CA ASN A 742 18.75 -14.08 -34.38
C ASN A 742 18.73 -15.12 -33.26
N SER A 743 17.52 -15.50 -33.07
CA SER A 743 16.90 -16.80 -33.45
C SER A 743 17.20 -17.96 -32.47
N SER A 744 16.24 -18.54 -31.97
CA SER A 744 15.50 -19.70 -32.44
C SER A 744 14.98 -20.56 -31.28
N ASN A 745 13.71 -20.94 -31.44
CA ASN A 745 13.14 -22.25 -31.20
C ASN A 745 13.37 -22.92 -29.84
N THR A 746 12.38 -23.50 -29.20
CA THR A 746 11.34 -24.43 -29.66
C THR A 746 10.39 -24.78 -28.52
N ASN A 747 9.14 -25.06 -28.88
CA ASN A 747 8.25 -26.12 -28.40
C ASN A 747 8.10 -26.32 -26.87
N ASP A 748 7.00 -26.65 -26.33
CA ASP A 748 5.76 -27.29 -26.77
C ASP A 748 4.76 -27.39 -25.62
N ASN A 749 3.53 -27.52 -25.99
CA ASN A 749 2.48 -28.25 -25.25
C ASN A 749 1.97 -27.72 -23.90
N ASN A 750 0.78 -27.20 -23.87
CA ASN A 750 -0.32 -28.02 -23.37
C ASN A 750 -1.71 -27.49 -23.75
N LYS A 751 -2.43 -28.41 -24.32
CA LYS A 751 -3.86 -28.45 -24.62
C LYS A 751 -4.70 -28.41 -23.35
N ASN A 752 -5.94 -27.96 -23.57
CA ASN A 752 -7.14 -28.21 -22.80
C ASN A 752 -7.39 -27.22 -21.65
N LEU A 753 -8.47 -26.46 -21.74
CA LEU A 753 -9.85 -26.85 -21.46
C LEU A 753 -10.76 -25.66 -21.77
N LEU A 754 -11.58 -25.87 -22.77
CA LEU A 754 -12.87 -25.18 -22.90
C LEU A 754 -13.95 -26.23 -22.66
N ASN A 755 -14.72 -26.04 -21.61
CA ASN A 755 -16.14 -26.37 -21.54
C ASN A 755 -16.84 -25.29 -20.74
#